data_f274aa4a0ccf4a9af5ac8758680fac10
#
_entry.id   f274aa4a0ccf4a9af5ac8758680fac10
#
_cell.length_a   1.000
_cell.length_b   1.000
_cell.length_c   1.000
_cell.angle_alpha   90.00
_cell.angle_beta   90.00
_cell.angle_gamma   90.00
#
_symmetry.space_group_name_H-M   'P 1'
#
loop_
_entity.id
_entity.type
_entity.pdbx_description
1 polymer ?
#
loop_
_entity_poly.entity_id
_entity_poly.type
_entity_poly.pdbx_seq_one_letter_code
_entity_poly.pdbx_strand_id
1 'polypeptide(L)'
;MKEDAPKDVVIRYTTDGSEPTENNGYIYRDSFYIGVTTVVRAKPFSDSAISKISKTKTYFFDLKNDMPIINLVCDDDYLYSSNIGILSHATTYASTHSDNPPKRSWMGNYNYLYNWRRPINVEYYSGDTLGADFNQLSETRVSGNVSRGNAVKSMVIYANKRFGDKHFKGVLWEHLRPNANKQKSLTIRSSIQSGHSESEVIKDMLSQTAIGRFSSYYDVDFQAQRNVQLCLNGEFQQIMHLQERDDEDMIWANHKVSDIEYVETFTGIYDNWFEEDLYPNYLHFKETFESPSSTYEQMAEVLDINAFMNYVSTQAYFANIDFPYNNVAIWYDKQGSKKWRWIMKDLDGTMYDPLYPYYNFLLRVEPYEYFEWANKESACAVYIKMFSLEKFKQPYLDRACVLAGTAFSRNTIHYMLDSLASDVALAMNKSDLKEFLKGMEEYYEWNEYRHSYYSYHMSDFFKLGDTTQLTVKGLYKDSIIYINNNPLMENKFEGYFFEGRDLYLTHHNQLDIYGLGFTDTPNMTYLDLEEPKSTNDSIATRWTITYRLDGQSINEHYTNENLHYKIPTGAENVYITDGYKGEGGTSSLPVIASRAPEDLTYLVYSVNGLFVGKFNYNGFCHFEQKDDINIVVVVDATGKKVYTIKMLKYAL
;
A
#
# COMPACT_ATOMS: atom_id res chain seq x y z
N MET A 1 -6.45 -44.82 3.97
CA MET A 1 -5.03 -45.15 4.32
C MET A 1 -4.43 -45.77 3.08
N LYS A 2 -3.16 -45.42 2.76
CA LYS A 2 -2.44 -46.13 1.68
C LYS A 2 -2.23 -47.58 2.10
N GLU A 3 -2.27 -48.51 1.17
CA GLU A 3 -2.12 -49.97 1.40
C GLU A 3 -0.81 -50.36 2.13
N ASP A 4 0.17 -49.47 2.18
CA ASP A 4 1.50 -49.69 2.78
C ASP A 4 1.64 -49.11 4.22
N ALA A 5 0.56 -48.75 4.90
CA ALA A 5 0.67 -48.27 6.28
C ALA A 5 0.97 -49.43 7.24
N PRO A 6 1.88 -49.30 8.21
CA PRO A 6 2.11 -50.30 9.25
C PRO A 6 0.79 -50.69 9.93
N LYS A 7 0.59 -51.94 10.25
CA LYS A 7 -0.70 -52.46 10.80
C LYS A 7 -1.00 -51.98 12.23
N ASP A 8 0.00 -51.41 12.91
CA ASP A 8 -0.05 -50.88 14.27
C ASP A 8 -0.31 -49.37 14.34
N VAL A 9 -0.56 -48.71 13.20
CA VAL A 9 -0.79 -47.28 13.20
C VAL A 9 -2.13 -46.90 13.78
N VAL A 10 -2.12 -46.09 14.82
CA VAL A 10 -3.30 -45.44 15.42
C VAL A 10 -3.28 -43.97 15.06
N ILE A 11 -4.35 -43.46 14.44
CA ILE A 11 -4.52 -42.03 14.21
C ILE A 11 -5.29 -41.46 15.40
N ARG A 12 -4.69 -40.45 16.06
CA ARG A 12 -5.41 -39.65 17.05
C ARG A 12 -5.71 -38.25 16.47
N TYR A 13 -6.82 -37.68 16.88
CA TYR A 13 -7.22 -36.34 16.48
C TYR A 13 -7.81 -35.56 17.65
N THR A 14 -7.66 -34.24 17.60
CA THR A 14 -8.29 -33.27 18.47
C THR A 14 -9.22 -32.37 17.68
N THR A 15 -10.14 -31.68 18.34
CA THR A 15 -11.11 -30.75 17.71
C THR A 15 -11.11 -29.35 18.33
N ASP A 16 -10.11 -29.06 19.17
CA ASP A 16 -9.95 -27.82 19.95
C ASP A 16 -8.65 -27.06 19.62
N GLY A 17 -7.93 -27.46 18.58
CA GLY A 17 -6.63 -26.85 18.24
C GLY A 17 -5.43 -27.40 18.98
N SER A 18 -5.62 -28.22 20.03
CA SER A 18 -4.50 -28.83 20.79
C SER A 18 -3.76 -29.88 19.95
N GLU A 19 -2.47 -30.10 20.26
CA GLU A 19 -1.66 -31.12 19.59
C GLU A 19 -2.12 -32.53 19.99
N PRO A 20 -2.43 -33.44 19.07
CA PRO A 20 -2.65 -34.84 19.37
C PRO A 20 -1.37 -35.49 19.91
N THR A 21 -1.47 -36.13 21.06
CA THR A 21 -0.38 -36.89 21.70
C THR A 21 -0.84 -38.33 21.99
N GLU A 22 0.04 -39.18 22.51
CA GLU A 22 -0.34 -40.51 22.96
C GLU A 22 -1.43 -40.49 24.05
N ASN A 23 -1.50 -39.39 24.81
CA ASN A 23 -2.44 -39.25 25.92
C ASN A 23 -3.53 -38.20 25.68
N ASN A 24 -3.46 -37.46 24.52
CA ASN A 24 -4.43 -36.44 24.17
C ASN A 24 -5.05 -36.71 22.80
N GLY A 25 -6.35 -36.53 22.71
CA GLY A 25 -7.14 -36.69 21.49
C GLY A 25 -7.85 -38.01 21.38
N TYR A 26 -8.85 -38.03 20.49
CA TYR A 26 -9.68 -39.20 20.19
C TYR A 26 -8.96 -40.12 19.21
N ILE A 27 -9.22 -41.45 19.33
CA ILE A 27 -8.76 -42.41 18.32
C ILE A 27 -9.71 -42.35 17.14
N TYR A 28 -9.16 -42.08 15.94
CA TYR A 28 -9.95 -42.09 14.71
C TYR A 28 -10.30 -43.50 14.29
N ARG A 29 -11.60 -43.77 14.20
CA ARG A 29 -12.12 -45.09 13.79
C ARG A 29 -13.00 -45.00 12.56
N ASP A 30 -13.78 -43.93 12.45
CA ASP A 30 -14.73 -43.69 11.36
C ASP A 30 -15.01 -42.17 11.22
N SER A 31 -15.78 -41.81 10.18
CA SER A 31 -16.22 -40.42 9.97
C SER A 31 -17.03 -39.92 11.18
N PHE A 32 -16.92 -38.64 11.45
CA PHE A 32 -17.69 -37.95 12.48
C PHE A 32 -18.26 -36.63 11.92
N TYR A 33 -19.37 -36.23 12.50
CA TYR A 33 -20.08 -35.02 12.11
C TYR A 33 -19.44 -33.76 12.71
N ILE A 34 -19.31 -32.73 11.89
CA ILE A 34 -18.90 -31.39 12.29
C ILE A 34 -20.01 -30.41 11.89
N GLY A 35 -20.64 -29.74 12.86
CA GLY A 35 -21.76 -28.82 12.65
C GLY A 35 -21.51 -27.37 13.11
N VAL A 36 -20.32 -27.10 13.64
CA VAL A 36 -19.87 -25.77 14.08
C VAL A 36 -18.42 -25.58 13.67
N THR A 37 -17.94 -24.36 13.66
CA THR A 37 -16.52 -24.07 13.38
C THR A 37 -15.64 -24.94 14.27
N THR A 38 -14.77 -25.74 13.66
CA THR A 38 -14.00 -26.77 14.35
C THR A 38 -12.61 -26.90 13.74
N VAL A 39 -11.60 -26.86 14.58
CA VAL A 39 -10.20 -27.11 14.21
C VAL A 39 -9.89 -28.60 14.42
N VAL A 40 -9.67 -29.32 13.35
CA VAL A 40 -9.26 -30.72 13.42
C VAL A 40 -7.76 -30.83 13.24
N ARG A 41 -7.07 -31.40 14.24
CA ARG A 41 -5.66 -31.79 14.13
C ARG A 41 -5.55 -33.30 14.24
N ALA A 42 -4.81 -33.92 13.35
CA ALA A 42 -4.66 -35.38 13.33
C ALA A 42 -3.18 -35.78 13.19
N LYS A 43 -2.79 -36.82 13.93
CA LYS A 43 -1.43 -37.34 13.94
C LYS A 43 -1.43 -38.87 14.06
N PRO A 44 -0.64 -39.58 13.23
CA PRO A 44 -0.44 -40.99 13.36
C PRO A 44 0.59 -41.33 14.44
N PHE A 45 0.32 -42.37 15.18
CA PHE A 45 1.19 -42.98 16.19
C PHE A 45 1.38 -44.47 15.89
N SER A 46 2.57 -45.01 16.08
CA SER A 46 2.86 -46.43 16.03
C SER A 46 4.04 -46.74 16.95
N ASP A 47 4.18 -47.98 17.38
CA ASP A 47 5.28 -48.44 18.23
C ASP A 47 6.65 -48.31 17.52
N SER A 48 6.64 -48.29 16.20
CA SER A 48 7.87 -48.24 15.36
C SER A 48 8.24 -46.86 14.86
N ALA A 49 7.29 -45.88 14.82
CA ALA A 49 7.54 -44.55 14.31
C ALA A 49 6.47 -43.54 14.78
N ILE A 50 6.91 -42.39 15.21
CA ILE A 50 6.06 -41.25 15.57
C ILE A 50 6.19 -40.18 14.50
N SER A 51 5.07 -39.76 13.91
CA SER A 51 5.06 -38.59 13.04
C SER A 51 5.45 -37.35 13.86
N LYS A 52 6.40 -36.59 13.35
CA LYS A 52 6.82 -35.33 13.98
C LYS A 52 5.82 -34.18 13.80
N ILE A 53 4.89 -34.30 12.87
CA ILE A 53 4.02 -33.21 12.42
C ILE A 53 2.59 -33.71 12.38
N SER A 54 1.68 -32.99 13.02
CA SER A 54 0.23 -33.15 12.85
C SER A 54 -0.24 -32.48 11.55
N LYS A 55 -1.35 -33.00 11.01
CA LYS A 55 -2.09 -32.32 9.93
C LYS A 55 -3.24 -31.55 10.56
N THR A 56 -3.36 -30.31 10.19
CA THR A 56 -4.39 -29.40 10.70
C THR A 56 -5.34 -29.03 9.57
N LYS A 57 -6.61 -28.96 9.85
CA LYS A 57 -7.63 -28.36 8.96
C LYS A 57 -8.75 -27.79 9.80
N THR A 58 -9.08 -26.52 9.53
CA THR A 58 -10.24 -25.87 10.14
C THR A 58 -11.43 -25.94 9.20
N TYR A 59 -12.59 -26.25 9.76
CA TYR A 59 -13.89 -26.22 9.10
C TYR A 59 -14.65 -25.03 9.66
N PHE A 60 -14.87 -24.02 8.83
CA PHE A 60 -15.57 -22.80 9.22
C PHE A 60 -17.06 -22.92 8.91
N PHE A 61 -17.89 -22.44 9.85
CA PHE A 61 -19.33 -22.29 9.71
C PHE A 61 -19.72 -20.86 10.08
N ASP A 62 -20.79 -20.36 9.48
CA ASP A 62 -21.38 -19.05 9.79
C ASP A 62 -20.44 -17.85 9.61
N LEU A 63 -19.48 -17.94 8.71
CA LEU A 63 -18.67 -16.80 8.32
C LEU A 63 -19.51 -15.79 7.54
N LYS A 64 -19.47 -14.54 7.97
CA LYS A 64 -20.42 -13.51 7.52
C LYS A 64 -20.11 -12.87 6.18
N ASN A 65 -18.94 -13.13 5.57
CA ASN A 65 -18.51 -12.45 4.34
C ASN A 65 -17.38 -13.18 3.62
N ASP A 66 -17.05 -12.68 2.41
CA ASP A 66 -16.00 -13.20 1.53
C ASP A 66 -14.60 -12.66 1.87
N MET A 67 -14.41 -11.99 3.03
CA MET A 67 -13.10 -11.48 3.43
C MET A 67 -12.15 -12.64 3.70
N PRO A 68 -10.91 -12.60 3.21
CA PRO A 68 -9.93 -13.64 3.46
C PRO A 68 -9.71 -13.90 4.95
N ILE A 69 -9.43 -15.14 5.29
CA ILE A 69 -9.19 -15.58 6.65
C ILE A 69 -7.73 -16.01 6.79
N ILE A 70 -7.09 -15.56 7.84
CA ILE A 70 -5.87 -16.16 8.34
C ILE A 70 -6.14 -16.79 9.71
N ASN A 71 -5.99 -18.11 9.78
CA ASN A 71 -6.21 -18.87 11.01
C ASN A 71 -4.89 -19.40 11.55
N LEU A 72 -4.62 -19.11 12.79
CA LEU A 72 -3.43 -19.52 13.51
C LEU A 72 -3.81 -20.59 14.54
N VAL A 73 -3.27 -21.78 14.38
CA VAL A 73 -3.64 -22.94 15.19
C VAL A 73 -2.45 -23.49 15.96
N CYS A 74 -2.56 -23.54 17.26
CA CYS A 74 -1.57 -24.16 18.17
C CYS A 74 -2.19 -24.50 19.52
N ASP A 75 -1.41 -25.14 20.38
CA ASP A 75 -1.79 -25.32 21.77
C ASP A 75 -1.94 -23.96 22.47
N ASP A 76 -2.98 -23.79 23.26
CA ASP A 76 -3.26 -22.54 23.98
C ASP A 76 -2.12 -22.12 24.92
N ASP A 77 -1.35 -23.07 25.41
CA ASP A 77 -0.17 -22.77 26.22
C ASP A 77 0.87 -21.91 25.50
N TYR A 78 1.02 -22.07 24.18
CA TYR A 78 1.92 -21.24 23.38
C TYR A 78 1.43 -19.79 23.22
N LEU A 79 0.13 -19.56 23.39
CA LEU A 79 -0.46 -18.23 23.30
C LEU A 79 -0.60 -17.59 24.68
N TYR A 80 -1.15 -18.32 25.67
CA TYR A 80 -1.69 -17.70 26.89
C TYR A 80 -1.02 -18.13 28.21
N SER A 81 -0.25 -19.23 28.24
CA SER A 81 0.32 -19.68 29.51
C SER A 81 1.29 -18.63 30.09
N SER A 82 1.34 -18.54 31.41
CA SER A 82 2.23 -17.61 32.09
C SER A 82 3.72 -17.90 31.82
N ASN A 83 4.07 -19.15 31.57
CA ASN A 83 5.46 -19.56 31.41
C ASN A 83 6.00 -19.38 29.99
N ILE A 84 5.20 -19.72 28.97
CA ILE A 84 5.66 -19.78 27.58
C ILE A 84 4.77 -19.04 26.58
N GLY A 85 3.60 -18.57 27.02
CA GLY A 85 2.61 -17.94 26.15
C GLY A 85 3.06 -16.56 25.66
N ILE A 86 3.05 -16.38 24.33
CA ILE A 86 3.55 -15.13 23.71
C ILE A 86 2.56 -13.96 23.81
N LEU A 87 1.30 -14.20 24.14
CA LEU A 87 0.27 -13.17 24.35
C LEU A 87 0.03 -12.87 25.84
N SER A 88 0.70 -13.62 26.72
CA SER A 88 0.47 -13.55 28.18
C SER A 88 0.95 -12.24 28.79
N HIS A 89 0.15 -11.71 29.71
CA HIS A 89 0.51 -10.60 30.61
C HIS A 89 1.30 -11.05 31.86
N ALA A 90 1.79 -12.28 31.88
CA ALA A 90 2.62 -12.76 33.00
C ALA A 90 4.01 -12.09 33.01
N THR A 91 4.53 -11.90 34.20
CA THR A 91 5.81 -11.22 34.43
C THR A 91 6.92 -12.15 34.96
N THR A 92 6.56 -13.30 35.52
CA THR A 92 7.46 -14.14 36.32
C THR A 92 8.51 -14.87 35.50
N TYR A 93 8.22 -15.36 34.35
CA TYR A 93 9.19 -16.10 33.54
C TYR A 93 10.17 -15.17 32.81
N ALA A 94 9.67 -14.10 32.28
CA ALA A 94 10.46 -13.14 31.49
C ALA A 94 11.57 -12.46 32.31
N SER A 95 11.32 -12.18 33.60
CA SER A 95 12.30 -11.53 34.49
C SER A 95 13.45 -12.44 34.90
N THR A 96 13.29 -13.77 34.80
CA THR A 96 14.24 -14.74 35.32
C THR A 96 15.01 -15.54 34.28
N HIS A 97 14.59 -15.56 33.01
CA HIS A 97 15.09 -16.49 31.98
C HIS A 97 15.47 -15.86 30.65
N SER A 98 15.47 -14.56 30.54
CA SER A 98 15.75 -13.91 29.25
C SER A 98 17.13 -13.29 29.19
N ASP A 99 17.99 -13.80 28.34
CA ASP A 99 19.25 -13.14 27.93
C ASP A 99 19.00 -11.88 27.08
N ASN A 100 17.76 -11.68 26.59
CA ASN A 100 17.35 -10.51 25.84
C ASN A 100 16.38 -9.66 26.66
N PRO A 101 16.72 -8.40 26.97
CA PRO A 101 15.80 -7.49 27.65
C PRO A 101 14.55 -7.29 26.80
N PRO A 102 13.39 -7.03 27.44
CA PRO A 102 12.17 -6.74 26.69
C PRO A 102 12.35 -5.49 25.85
N LYS A 103 11.86 -5.51 24.63
CA LYS A 103 11.68 -4.27 23.90
C LYS A 103 10.77 -3.36 24.72
N ARG A 104 11.22 -2.15 25.05
CA ARG A 104 10.51 -1.20 25.89
C ARG A 104 10.30 -1.64 27.36
N SER A 105 11.39 -1.74 28.08
CA SER A 105 11.38 -2.09 29.52
C SER A 105 10.47 -1.20 30.39
N TRP A 106 10.18 0.02 29.96
CA TRP A 106 9.23 0.92 30.63
C TRP A 106 7.76 0.45 30.57
N MET A 107 7.38 -0.45 29.63
CA MET A 107 6.05 -1.08 29.56
C MET A 107 5.89 -2.24 30.54
N GLY A 108 6.94 -2.65 31.24
CA GLY A 108 6.96 -3.80 32.15
C GLY A 108 7.69 -5.00 31.56
N ASN A 109 7.55 -6.16 32.23
CA ASN A 109 8.21 -7.41 31.86
C ASN A 109 7.23 -8.49 31.41
N TYR A 110 6.28 -8.14 30.54
CA TYR A 110 5.28 -9.08 30.05
C TYR A 110 5.84 -9.97 28.93
N ASN A 111 5.36 -11.21 28.84
CA ASN A 111 5.82 -12.16 27.82
C ASN A 111 5.71 -11.62 26.40
N TYR A 112 4.65 -10.87 26.07
CA TYR A 112 4.43 -10.29 24.74
C TYR A 112 5.45 -9.20 24.33
N LEU A 113 6.25 -8.72 25.26
CA LEU A 113 7.32 -7.76 24.98
C LEU A 113 8.60 -8.42 24.44
N TYR A 114 8.71 -9.75 24.56
CA TYR A 114 9.86 -10.50 24.09
C TYR A 114 9.66 -11.02 22.65
N ASN A 115 10.76 -11.23 21.93
CA ASN A 115 10.76 -11.78 20.57
C ASN A 115 10.71 -13.32 20.55
N TRP A 116 10.00 -13.92 21.48
CA TRP A 116 9.89 -15.38 21.52
C TRP A 116 9.09 -15.92 20.35
N ARG A 117 9.63 -16.94 19.69
CA ARG A 117 8.95 -17.67 18.65
C ARG A 117 8.27 -18.92 19.18
N ARG A 118 7.09 -19.20 18.66
CA ARG A 118 6.34 -20.42 18.95
C ARG A 118 5.96 -21.14 17.67
N PRO A 119 5.92 -22.47 17.65
CA PRO A 119 5.37 -23.21 16.53
C PRO A 119 3.89 -22.93 16.42
N ILE A 120 3.41 -22.74 15.18
CA ILE A 120 2.01 -22.48 14.89
C ILE A 120 1.67 -23.02 13.51
N ASN A 121 0.49 -23.61 13.34
CA ASN A 121 0.00 -23.95 12.02
C ASN A 121 -0.73 -22.74 11.44
N VAL A 122 -0.40 -22.37 10.23
CA VAL A 122 -0.99 -21.22 9.52
C VAL A 122 -1.85 -21.73 8.38
N GLU A 123 -3.11 -21.36 8.39
CA GLU A 123 -4.06 -21.61 7.32
C GLU A 123 -4.50 -20.26 6.73
N TYR A 124 -4.46 -20.13 5.42
CA TYR A 124 -4.96 -18.96 4.71
C TYR A 124 -6.01 -19.35 3.68
N TYR A 125 -7.12 -18.64 3.69
CA TYR A 125 -8.27 -18.83 2.80
C TYR A 125 -8.56 -17.49 2.12
N SER A 126 -8.44 -17.42 0.81
CA SER A 126 -8.65 -16.17 0.05
C SER A 126 -10.12 -15.86 -0.23
N GLY A 127 -11.01 -16.83 -0.08
CA GLY A 127 -12.45 -16.67 -0.30
C GLY A 127 -13.25 -17.94 -0.07
N ASP A 128 -12.79 -19.09 -0.58
CA ASP A 128 -13.46 -20.38 -0.34
C ASP A 128 -12.89 -21.05 0.92
N THR A 129 -13.75 -21.32 1.89
CA THR A 129 -13.36 -21.98 3.16
C THR A 129 -13.26 -23.51 3.06
N LEU A 130 -13.62 -24.10 1.92
CA LEU A 130 -13.49 -25.55 1.70
C LEU A 130 -12.04 -25.98 1.52
N GLY A 131 -11.18 -25.10 0.99
CA GLY A 131 -9.77 -25.35 0.81
C GLY A 131 -8.91 -24.15 1.15
N ALA A 132 -7.90 -24.33 1.97
CA ALA A 132 -6.91 -23.29 2.23
C ALA A 132 -5.96 -23.15 1.03
N ASP A 133 -5.66 -21.91 0.64
CA ASP A 133 -4.64 -21.60 -0.38
C ASP A 133 -3.26 -22.07 0.07
N PHE A 134 -2.96 -21.90 1.35
CA PHE A 134 -1.85 -22.60 2.01
C PHE A 134 -2.21 -23.01 3.44
N ASN A 135 -1.64 -24.12 3.85
CA ASN A 135 -1.81 -24.71 5.18
C ASN A 135 -0.50 -25.38 5.57
N GLN A 136 0.24 -24.77 6.50
CA GLN A 136 1.54 -25.29 6.90
C GLN A 136 1.91 -24.95 8.34
N LEU A 137 2.69 -25.84 8.96
CA LEU A 137 3.33 -25.55 10.24
C LEU A 137 4.47 -24.53 10.03
N SER A 138 4.52 -23.57 10.91
CA SER A 138 5.33 -22.35 10.82
C SER A 138 5.77 -21.90 12.21
N GLU A 139 6.36 -20.73 12.30
CA GLU A 139 6.66 -20.06 13.57
C GLU A 139 5.96 -18.71 13.63
N THR A 140 5.60 -18.28 14.83
CA THR A 140 5.06 -16.93 15.06
C THR A 140 5.72 -16.28 16.28
N ARG A 141 5.73 -14.95 16.29
CA ARG A 141 6.03 -14.11 17.43
C ARG A 141 5.18 -12.85 17.43
N VAL A 142 5.07 -12.21 18.58
CA VAL A 142 4.48 -10.86 18.64
C VAL A 142 5.38 -9.85 17.92
N SER A 143 4.77 -8.93 17.19
CA SER A 143 5.44 -7.87 16.44
C SER A 143 5.05 -6.48 16.98
N GLY A 144 5.71 -5.47 16.44
CA GLY A 144 5.51 -4.08 16.83
C GLY A 144 6.44 -3.63 17.95
N ASN A 145 6.24 -2.38 18.33
CA ASN A 145 6.97 -1.70 19.38
C ASN A 145 6.00 -1.27 20.49
N VAL A 146 5.41 -0.07 20.42
CA VAL A 146 4.35 0.39 21.33
C VAL A 146 3.08 -0.44 21.13
N SER A 147 2.74 -0.78 19.90
CA SER A 147 1.58 -1.60 19.53
C SER A 147 1.55 -3.02 20.13
N ARG A 148 2.65 -3.49 20.75
CA ARG A 148 2.62 -4.73 21.54
C ARG A 148 1.69 -4.63 22.75
N GLY A 149 1.38 -3.41 23.20
CA GLY A 149 0.41 -3.15 24.26
C GLY A 149 -1.07 -3.27 23.82
N ASN A 150 -1.35 -3.33 22.53
CA ASN A 150 -2.72 -3.43 22.04
C ASN A 150 -3.45 -4.68 22.54
N ALA A 151 -4.78 -4.62 22.62
CA ALA A 151 -5.59 -5.77 23.05
C ALA A 151 -5.37 -6.95 22.11
N VAL A 152 -5.54 -6.78 20.81
CA VAL A 152 -5.14 -7.77 19.78
C VAL A 152 -3.77 -7.37 19.24
N LYS A 153 -2.81 -8.26 19.39
CA LYS A 153 -1.41 -7.98 19.10
C LYS A 153 -1.05 -8.29 17.65
N SER A 154 -0.25 -7.43 17.04
CA SER A 154 0.38 -7.74 15.76
C SER A 154 1.30 -8.95 15.90
N MET A 155 1.32 -9.81 14.89
CA MET A 155 2.16 -11.00 14.86
C MET A 155 2.92 -11.09 13.54
N VAL A 156 4.11 -11.66 13.58
CA VAL A 156 4.83 -12.09 12.38
C VAL A 156 4.81 -13.60 12.30
N ILE A 157 4.49 -14.13 11.14
CA ILE A 157 4.56 -15.54 10.83
C ILE A 157 5.76 -15.80 9.90
N TYR A 158 6.44 -16.92 10.14
CA TYR A 158 7.67 -17.30 9.41
C TYR A 158 7.51 -18.70 8.84
N ALA A 159 7.58 -18.82 7.53
CA ALA A 159 7.73 -20.12 6.90
C ALA A 159 9.13 -20.67 7.18
N ASN A 160 9.22 -21.89 7.70
CA ASN A 160 10.49 -22.46 8.12
C ASN A 160 10.64 -23.91 7.61
N LYS A 161 11.72 -24.15 6.86
CA LYS A 161 12.05 -25.48 6.32
C LYS A 161 12.08 -26.59 7.39
N ARG A 162 12.35 -26.24 8.65
CA ARG A 162 12.30 -27.17 9.80
C ARG A 162 10.94 -27.86 9.91
N PHE A 163 9.87 -27.18 9.51
CA PHE A 163 8.50 -27.68 9.61
C PHE A 163 7.90 -28.10 8.27
N GLY A 164 8.55 -27.81 7.14
CA GLY A 164 8.06 -28.15 5.81
C GLY A 164 8.53 -27.17 4.74
N ASP A 165 7.63 -26.39 4.20
CA ASP A 165 7.96 -25.38 3.19
C ASP A 165 8.64 -24.15 3.82
N LYS A 166 9.64 -23.62 3.12
CA LYS A 166 10.33 -22.40 3.51
C LYS A 166 9.66 -21.10 3.00
N HIS A 167 8.51 -21.25 2.35
CA HIS A 167 7.73 -20.13 1.85
C HIS A 167 6.23 -20.41 2.02
N PHE A 168 5.48 -19.39 2.31
CA PHE A 168 4.05 -19.32 2.04
C PHE A 168 3.88 -19.16 0.53
N LYS A 169 3.10 -20.03 -0.09
CA LYS A 169 2.92 -20.08 -1.55
C LYS A 169 1.54 -19.57 -1.92
N GLY A 170 1.47 -18.77 -2.95
CA GLY A 170 0.26 -18.16 -3.47
C GLY A 170 0.44 -16.66 -3.72
N VAL A 171 -0.38 -16.11 -4.58
CA VAL A 171 -0.43 -14.66 -4.81
C VAL A 171 -1.39 -14.07 -3.78
N LEU A 172 -0.87 -13.34 -2.81
CA LEU A 172 -1.65 -12.78 -1.71
C LEU A 172 -2.23 -11.40 -2.05
N TRP A 173 -1.58 -10.67 -2.97
CA TRP A 173 -1.94 -9.31 -3.35
C TRP A 173 -1.96 -9.17 -4.87
N GLU A 174 -2.92 -9.80 -5.53
CA GLU A 174 -2.99 -9.93 -6.99
C GLU A 174 -2.85 -8.61 -7.76
N HIS A 175 -3.46 -7.54 -7.25
CA HIS A 175 -3.44 -6.23 -7.90
C HIS A 175 -2.17 -5.40 -7.61
N LEU A 176 -1.47 -5.72 -6.52
CA LEU A 176 -0.27 -4.97 -6.08
C LEU A 176 1.03 -5.70 -6.42
N ARG A 177 1.03 -7.03 -6.29
CA ARG A 177 2.20 -7.90 -6.44
C ARG A 177 1.86 -9.18 -7.21
N PRO A 178 1.43 -9.11 -8.47
CA PRO A 178 0.98 -10.29 -9.23
C PRO A 178 2.06 -11.37 -9.39
N ASN A 179 3.33 -10.99 -9.31
CA ASN A 179 4.48 -11.89 -9.48
C ASN A 179 5.09 -12.37 -8.14
N ALA A 180 4.63 -11.86 -7.00
CA ALA A 180 5.15 -12.22 -5.69
C ALA A 180 4.37 -13.42 -5.11
N ASN A 181 4.66 -14.62 -5.59
CA ASN A 181 3.95 -15.85 -5.24
C ASN A 181 4.64 -16.70 -4.16
N LYS A 182 5.65 -16.16 -3.49
CA LYS A 182 6.40 -16.83 -2.41
C LYS A 182 6.86 -15.82 -1.40
N GLN A 183 6.40 -15.98 -0.15
CA GLN A 183 6.78 -15.14 0.96
C GLN A 183 7.46 -15.99 2.05
N LYS A 184 8.57 -15.56 2.61
CA LYS A 184 9.22 -16.25 3.73
C LYS A 184 8.64 -15.83 5.07
N SER A 185 8.23 -14.58 5.18
CA SER A 185 7.59 -14.02 6.36
C SER A 185 6.43 -13.11 5.96
N LEU A 186 5.45 -12.98 6.85
CA LEU A 186 4.30 -12.09 6.69
C LEU A 186 4.00 -11.45 8.04
N THR A 187 3.55 -10.22 8.01
CA THR A 187 3.04 -9.53 9.19
C THR A 187 1.51 -9.56 9.19
N ILE A 188 0.94 -9.99 10.31
CA ILE A 188 -0.48 -9.83 10.63
C ILE A 188 -0.53 -8.63 11.55
N ARG A 189 -0.85 -7.45 10.99
CA ARG A 189 -0.75 -6.18 11.69
C ARG A 189 -2.09 -5.79 12.29
N SER A 190 -2.09 -5.51 13.61
CA SER A 190 -3.18 -4.80 14.25
C SER A 190 -3.06 -3.33 13.87
N SER A 191 -4.11 -2.80 13.31
CA SER A 191 -4.21 -1.40 12.91
C SER A 191 -4.77 -0.50 13.99
N ILE A 192 -5.33 -1.08 15.05
CA ILE A 192 -5.88 -0.35 16.17
C ILE A 192 -4.77 -0.12 17.18
N GLN A 193 -4.32 1.12 17.31
CA GLN A 193 -3.51 1.54 18.44
C GLN A 193 -4.44 1.85 19.62
N SER A 194 -4.01 1.52 20.83
CA SER A 194 -4.80 1.78 22.03
C SER A 194 -5.15 3.27 22.14
N GLY A 195 -6.43 3.60 22.11
CA GLY A 195 -6.94 4.97 22.24
C GLY A 195 -7.30 5.68 20.93
N HIS A 196 -7.14 5.03 19.79
CA HIS A 196 -7.52 5.56 18.48
C HIS A 196 -8.80 4.92 17.94
N SER A 197 -9.44 5.61 16.97
CA SER A 197 -10.71 5.16 16.40
C SER A 197 -10.53 3.91 15.52
N GLU A 198 -11.59 3.11 15.39
CA GLU A 198 -11.62 1.93 14.53
C GLU A 198 -11.28 2.24 13.06
N SER A 199 -11.45 3.49 12.61
CA SER A 199 -11.16 3.92 11.24
C SER A 199 -9.67 4.03 10.92
N GLU A 200 -8.78 4.11 11.91
CA GLU A 200 -7.33 4.17 11.68
C GLU A 200 -6.75 2.92 11.00
N VAL A 201 -7.53 1.84 11.00
CA VAL A 201 -7.28 0.60 10.26
C VAL A 201 -6.83 0.84 8.83
N ILE A 202 -7.32 1.89 8.19
CA ILE A 202 -7.10 2.09 6.75
C ILE A 202 -5.95 3.03 6.39
N LYS A 203 -5.43 3.85 7.31
CA LYS A 203 -4.42 4.89 7.01
C LYS A 203 -3.17 4.35 6.33
N ASP A 204 -2.52 3.39 6.95
CA ASP A 204 -1.30 2.79 6.43
C ASP A 204 -1.55 2.10 5.09
N MET A 205 -2.63 1.33 5.00
CA MET A 205 -3.01 0.64 3.77
C MET A 205 -3.31 1.61 2.63
N LEU A 206 -4.11 2.64 2.88
CA LEU A 206 -4.44 3.66 1.89
C LEU A 206 -3.19 4.36 1.38
N SER A 207 -2.35 4.86 2.29
CA SER A 207 -1.18 5.65 1.95
C SER A 207 -0.15 4.86 1.14
N GLN A 208 0.07 3.58 1.48
CA GLN A 208 0.98 2.72 0.73
C GLN A 208 0.37 2.23 -0.59
N THR A 209 -0.91 1.88 -0.61
CA THR A 209 -1.58 1.37 -1.80
C THR A 209 -1.79 2.47 -2.85
N ALA A 210 -1.96 3.73 -2.43
CA ALA A 210 -2.18 4.85 -3.34
C ALA A 210 -1.12 4.96 -4.43
N ILE A 211 0.15 4.85 -4.08
CA ILE A 211 1.23 4.81 -5.06
C ILE A 211 1.53 3.38 -5.51
N GLY A 212 1.38 2.41 -4.65
CA GLY A 212 1.69 1.00 -4.93
C GLY A 212 0.92 0.42 -6.12
N ARG A 213 -0.35 0.82 -6.31
CA ARG A 213 -1.15 0.47 -7.48
C ARG A 213 -0.53 0.92 -8.81
N PHE A 214 0.37 1.85 -8.75
CA PHE A 214 1.00 2.52 -9.87
C PHE A 214 2.50 2.27 -9.94
N SER A 215 2.96 1.25 -9.21
CA SER A 215 4.39 0.91 -9.13
C SER A 215 5.03 0.53 -10.46
N SER A 216 4.25 0.16 -11.48
CA SER A 216 4.75 -0.03 -12.84
C SER A 216 5.13 1.28 -13.55
N TYR A 217 4.66 2.42 -13.07
CA TYR A 217 4.96 3.75 -13.58
C TYR A 217 5.85 4.55 -12.63
N TYR A 218 5.61 4.38 -11.34
CA TYR A 218 6.28 5.10 -10.27
C TYR A 218 6.94 4.10 -9.32
N ASP A 219 8.12 3.67 -9.68
CA ASP A 219 8.86 2.67 -8.92
C ASP A 219 9.17 3.18 -7.50
N VAL A 220 8.68 2.43 -6.51
CA VAL A 220 8.89 2.68 -5.09
C VAL A 220 8.70 1.38 -4.32
N ASP A 221 9.49 1.18 -3.28
CA ASP A 221 9.32 0.03 -2.42
C ASP A 221 8.27 0.34 -1.34
N PHE A 222 7.21 -0.46 -1.32
CA PHE A 222 6.09 -0.35 -0.38
C PHE A 222 5.67 -1.73 0.10
N GLN A 223 4.98 -1.80 1.22
CA GLN A 223 4.45 -3.04 1.76
C GLN A 223 3.05 -3.30 1.18
N ALA A 224 2.92 -4.31 0.34
CA ALA A 224 1.60 -4.75 -0.11
C ALA A 224 0.83 -5.35 1.06
N GLN A 225 -0.46 -5.03 1.15
CA GLN A 225 -1.30 -5.45 2.26
C GLN A 225 -2.77 -5.61 1.85
N ARG A 226 -3.51 -6.37 2.63
CA ARG A 226 -4.95 -6.57 2.48
C ARG A 226 -5.61 -6.86 3.82
N ASN A 227 -6.90 -6.55 3.91
CA ASN A 227 -7.72 -6.92 5.06
C ASN A 227 -7.93 -8.43 5.13
N VAL A 228 -7.81 -8.98 6.33
CA VAL A 228 -8.08 -10.39 6.65
C VAL A 228 -8.80 -10.51 7.98
N GLN A 229 -9.60 -11.54 8.13
CA GLN A 229 -10.13 -11.97 9.42
C GLN A 229 -9.05 -12.80 10.11
N LEU A 230 -8.54 -12.32 11.26
CA LEU A 230 -7.68 -13.13 12.11
C LEU A 230 -8.54 -14.08 12.94
N CYS A 231 -8.25 -15.38 12.85
CA CYS A 231 -8.77 -16.39 13.76
C CYS A 231 -7.62 -17.02 14.55
N LEU A 232 -7.85 -17.29 15.83
CA LEU A 232 -6.99 -18.11 16.68
C LEU A 232 -7.74 -19.37 17.06
N ASN A 233 -7.20 -20.55 16.72
CA ASN A 233 -7.86 -21.84 16.94
C ASN A 233 -9.31 -21.87 16.41
N GLY A 234 -9.55 -21.21 15.25
CA GLY A 234 -10.86 -21.14 14.61
C GLY A 234 -11.80 -20.05 15.16
N GLU A 235 -11.44 -19.38 16.24
CA GLU A 235 -12.22 -18.29 16.83
C GLU A 235 -11.81 -16.94 16.25
N PHE A 236 -12.77 -16.20 15.70
CA PHE A 236 -12.56 -14.85 15.17
C PHE A 236 -12.11 -13.90 16.29
N GLN A 237 -11.05 -13.18 16.02
CA GLN A 237 -10.50 -12.19 16.95
C GLN A 237 -10.82 -10.77 16.50
N GLN A 238 -10.39 -10.42 15.30
CA GLN A 238 -10.58 -9.07 14.76
C GLN A 238 -10.16 -9.04 13.28
N ILE A 239 -10.51 -7.94 12.58
CA ILE A 239 -9.96 -7.63 11.26
C ILE A 239 -8.54 -7.12 11.43
N MET A 240 -7.62 -7.68 10.66
CA MET A 240 -6.21 -7.35 10.67
C MET A 240 -5.72 -7.04 9.24
N HIS A 241 -4.54 -6.48 9.12
CA HIS A 241 -3.85 -6.38 7.83
C HIS A 241 -2.86 -7.53 7.67
N LEU A 242 -3.03 -8.35 6.64
CA LEU A 242 -1.99 -9.25 6.18
C LEU A 242 -1.07 -8.44 5.26
N GLN A 243 0.17 -8.27 5.67
CA GLN A 243 1.10 -7.30 5.11
C GLN A 243 2.44 -7.97 4.77
N GLU A 244 3.10 -7.51 3.68
CA GLU A 244 4.51 -7.80 3.47
C GLU A 244 5.32 -7.31 4.67
N ARG A 245 6.29 -8.08 5.08
CA ARG A 245 7.20 -7.63 6.12
C ARG A 245 8.32 -6.80 5.49
N ASP A 246 8.57 -5.62 6.04
CA ASP A 246 9.61 -4.68 5.66
C ASP A 246 11.02 -5.18 6.04
N ASP A 247 11.49 -6.21 5.35
CA ASP A 247 12.79 -6.83 5.59
C ASP A 247 13.44 -7.35 4.29
N GLU A 248 14.61 -7.99 4.44
CA GLU A 248 15.35 -8.59 3.33
C GLU A 248 14.50 -9.61 2.54
N ASP A 249 13.54 -10.27 3.21
CA ASP A 249 12.69 -11.27 2.57
C ASP A 249 11.68 -10.60 1.61
N MET A 250 11.19 -9.40 1.93
CA MET A 250 10.34 -8.60 1.03
C MET A 250 11.15 -8.15 -0.21
N ILE A 251 12.38 -7.68 -0.01
CA ILE A 251 13.25 -7.28 -1.11
C ILE A 251 13.50 -8.49 -2.04
N TRP A 252 13.81 -9.65 -1.47
CA TRP A 252 13.95 -10.86 -2.25
C TRP A 252 12.67 -11.25 -3.00
N ALA A 253 11.51 -11.15 -2.35
CA ALA A 253 10.22 -11.52 -2.95
C ALA A 253 9.89 -10.63 -4.15
N ASN A 254 10.20 -9.34 -4.08
CA ASN A 254 9.85 -8.35 -5.09
C ASN A 254 10.93 -8.16 -6.16
N HIS A 255 12.19 -8.02 -5.76
CA HIS A 255 13.32 -7.71 -6.67
C HIS A 255 14.16 -8.92 -7.06
N LYS A 256 13.99 -10.07 -6.37
CA LYS A 256 14.81 -11.29 -6.55
C LYS A 256 16.30 -11.09 -6.19
N VAL A 257 16.59 -10.08 -5.39
CA VAL A 257 17.93 -9.74 -4.90
C VAL A 257 18.09 -10.23 -3.46
N SER A 258 19.24 -10.81 -3.13
CA SER A 258 19.53 -11.35 -1.79
C SER A 258 20.86 -10.87 -1.20
N ASP A 259 21.75 -10.30 -2.01
CA ASP A 259 23.02 -9.75 -1.56
C ASP A 259 22.88 -8.23 -1.41
N ILE A 260 22.32 -7.83 -0.27
CA ILE A 260 21.97 -6.44 0.03
C ILE A 260 22.66 -5.97 1.32
N GLU A 261 22.69 -4.66 1.51
CA GLU A 261 22.78 -4.02 2.82
C GLU A 261 21.39 -3.49 3.16
N TYR A 262 20.97 -3.67 4.39
CA TYR A 262 19.67 -3.22 4.88
C TYR A 262 19.86 -2.44 6.18
N VAL A 263 19.37 -1.21 6.20
CA VAL A 263 19.49 -0.30 7.34
C VAL A 263 18.11 0.17 7.75
N GLU A 264 17.80 0.02 9.03
CA GLU A 264 16.55 0.45 9.62
C GLU A 264 16.82 1.43 10.74
N THR A 265 16.19 2.62 10.68
CA THR A 265 16.28 3.62 11.72
C THR A 265 15.07 3.51 12.63
N PHE A 266 15.32 3.30 13.91
CA PHE A 266 14.33 3.53 14.96
C PHE A 266 14.75 4.78 15.73
N THR A 267 14.09 5.88 15.48
CA THR A 267 14.23 7.06 16.32
C THR A 267 13.26 6.97 17.50
N GLY A 268 13.49 6.03 18.40
CA GLY A 268 13.01 6.20 19.76
C GLY A 268 14.07 7.04 20.49
N ILE A 269 13.66 7.96 21.32
CA ILE A 269 14.50 8.86 22.14
C ILE A 269 15.62 8.12 22.90
N TYR A 270 15.69 6.79 22.83
CA TYR A 270 16.55 5.95 23.66
C TYR A 270 17.39 4.91 22.92
N ASP A 271 17.22 4.70 21.59
CA ASP A 271 17.94 3.66 20.88
C ASP A 271 18.53 4.19 19.58
N ASN A 272 19.70 4.82 19.64
CA ASN A 272 20.55 5.10 18.47
C ASN A 272 21.15 3.77 17.99
N TRP A 273 20.43 3.04 17.14
CA TRP A 273 20.93 1.81 16.53
C TRP A 273 21.29 2.05 15.06
N PHE A 274 22.33 2.83 14.83
CA PHE A 274 23.15 2.63 13.64
C PHE A 274 24.36 1.81 14.11
N GLU A 275 24.37 0.53 13.83
CA GLU A 275 25.62 -0.19 13.73
C GLU A 275 26.33 0.29 12.47
N GLU A 276 26.74 1.54 12.48
CA GLU A 276 27.33 2.28 11.36
C GLU A 276 28.59 1.59 10.81
N ASP A 277 29.24 0.77 11.62
CA ASP A 277 30.49 0.11 11.27
C ASP A 277 30.35 -1.13 10.42
N LEU A 278 29.14 -1.63 10.14
CA LEU A 278 28.93 -2.92 9.49
C LEU A 278 28.80 -2.83 7.96
N TYR A 279 28.44 -1.67 7.41
CA TYR A 279 28.09 -1.54 5.99
C TYR A 279 28.96 -0.49 5.26
N PRO A 280 30.01 -0.92 4.52
CA PRO A 280 30.90 0.00 3.80
C PRO A 280 30.18 0.90 2.79
N ASN A 281 29.12 0.39 2.12
CA ASN A 281 28.37 1.19 1.16
C ASN A 281 27.48 2.23 1.86
N TYR A 282 27.01 1.95 3.08
CA TYR A 282 26.31 2.93 3.88
C TYR A 282 27.24 4.08 4.34
N LEU A 283 28.45 3.76 4.76
CA LEU A 283 29.45 4.79 5.13
C LEU A 283 29.76 5.72 3.95
N HIS A 284 29.96 5.15 2.76
CA HIS A 284 30.18 5.93 1.55
C HIS A 284 28.98 6.81 1.21
N PHE A 285 27.75 6.30 1.35
CA PHE A 285 26.53 7.06 1.16
C PHE A 285 26.45 8.20 2.17
N LYS A 286 26.74 7.95 3.46
CA LYS A 286 26.76 8.94 4.53
C LYS A 286 27.76 10.06 4.24
N GLU A 287 29.01 9.73 3.90
CA GLU A 287 30.01 10.70 3.49
C GLU A 287 29.52 11.56 2.32
N THR A 288 28.79 10.98 1.38
CA THR A 288 28.29 11.70 0.21
C THR A 288 27.20 12.69 0.59
N PHE A 289 26.18 12.32 1.37
CA PHE A 289 25.08 13.26 1.69
C PHE A 289 25.45 14.27 2.77
N GLU A 290 26.38 13.96 3.67
CA GLU A 290 26.86 14.89 4.69
C GLU A 290 27.84 15.92 4.13
N SER A 291 28.47 15.66 3.00
CA SER A 291 29.37 16.60 2.38
C SER A 291 28.61 17.83 1.81
N PRO A 292 28.92 19.04 2.27
CA PRO A 292 28.28 20.26 1.74
C PRO A 292 28.53 20.47 0.24
N SER A 293 29.65 19.97 -0.28
CA SER A 293 30.06 20.13 -1.67
C SER A 293 29.52 19.08 -2.63
N SER A 294 28.86 18.04 -2.13
CA SER A 294 28.31 16.98 -3.00
C SER A 294 27.25 17.53 -3.94
N THR A 295 27.42 17.18 -5.22
CA THR A 295 26.54 17.60 -6.32
C THR A 295 25.37 16.64 -6.50
N TYR A 296 24.42 17.03 -7.35
CA TYR A 296 23.30 16.15 -7.76
C TYR A 296 23.80 14.85 -8.39
N GLU A 297 24.82 14.93 -9.24
CA GLU A 297 25.39 13.78 -9.93
C GLU A 297 26.00 12.77 -8.96
N GLN A 298 26.76 13.27 -7.96
CA GLN A 298 27.31 12.41 -6.91
C GLN A 298 26.22 11.76 -6.05
N MET A 299 25.14 12.48 -5.75
CA MET A 299 23.99 11.89 -5.08
C MET A 299 23.31 10.83 -5.97
N ALA A 300 23.18 11.06 -7.27
CA ALA A 300 22.58 10.13 -8.22
C ALA A 300 23.40 8.86 -8.45
N GLU A 301 24.71 8.86 -8.15
CA GLU A 301 25.55 7.65 -8.17
C GLU A 301 25.20 6.69 -7.01
N VAL A 302 24.82 7.23 -5.85
CA VAL A 302 24.59 6.43 -4.63
C VAL A 302 23.11 6.26 -4.26
N LEU A 303 22.22 7.11 -4.77
CA LEU A 303 20.80 7.16 -4.46
C LEU A 303 19.93 6.90 -5.70
N ASP A 304 18.91 6.08 -5.60
CA ASP A 304 17.87 5.99 -6.61
C ASP A 304 16.95 7.22 -6.49
N ILE A 305 17.28 8.25 -7.27
CA ILE A 305 16.60 9.54 -7.23
C ILE A 305 15.10 9.42 -7.56
N ASN A 306 14.75 8.56 -8.53
CA ASN A 306 13.34 8.39 -8.93
C ASN A 306 12.52 7.74 -7.82
N ALA A 307 13.02 6.65 -7.24
CA ALA A 307 12.36 6.01 -6.11
C ALA A 307 12.26 6.96 -4.90
N PHE A 308 13.31 7.75 -4.64
CA PHE A 308 13.32 8.74 -3.56
C PHE A 308 12.28 9.86 -3.79
N MET A 309 12.16 10.39 -5.02
CA MET A 309 11.11 11.38 -5.33
C MET A 309 9.71 10.83 -5.09
N ASN A 310 9.45 9.57 -5.48
CA ASN A 310 8.16 8.91 -5.27
C ASN A 310 7.88 8.72 -3.77
N TYR A 311 8.89 8.28 -3.02
CA TYR A 311 8.82 8.13 -1.56
C TYR A 311 8.47 9.46 -0.88
N VAL A 312 9.25 10.51 -1.14
CA VAL A 312 9.04 11.83 -0.52
C VAL A 312 7.70 12.45 -0.91
N SER A 313 7.31 12.32 -2.18
CA SER A 313 6.00 12.84 -2.64
C SER A 313 4.84 12.20 -1.89
N THR A 314 4.91 10.89 -1.64
CA THR A 314 3.88 10.17 -0.89
C THR A 314 3.85 10.62 0.57
N GLN A 315 5.00 10.66 1.23
CA GLN A 315 5.11 11.10 2.63
C GLN A 315 4.56 12.52 2.82
N ALA A 316 4.94 13.43 1.93
CA ALA A 316 4.50 14.82 2.00
C ALA A 316 3.01 14.99 1.67
N TYR A 317 2.49 14.28 0.65
CA TYR A 317 1.08 14.36 0.30
C TYR A 317 0.18 13.84 1.43
N PHE A 318 0.49 12.67 1.98
CA PHE A 318 -0.31 12.08 3.06
C PHE A 318 -0.01 12.68 4.44
N ALA A 319 0.84 13.69 4.51
CA ALA A 319 1.15 14.43 5.74
C ALA A 319 1.60 13.52 6.88
N ASN A 320 2.55 12.62 6.61
CA ASN A 320 3.06 11.71 7.61
C ASN A 320 3.84 12.47 8.69
N ILE A 321 3.37 12.41 9.94
CA ILE A 321 3.99 13.11 11.07
C ILE A 321 5.34 12.53 11.47
N ASP A 322 5.60 11.27 11.15
CA ASP A 322 6.87 10.59 11.42
C ASP A 322 7.97 10.93 10.40
N PHE A 323 7.57 11.41 9.23
CA PHE A 323 8.52 11.77 8.17
C PHE A 323 9.26 13.11 8.48
N PRO A 324 10.55 13.22 8.17
CA PRO A 324 11.48 12.27 7.57
C PRO A 324 12.33 11.44 8.55
N TYR A 325 12.11 11.52 9.85
CA TYR A 325 13.04 11.08 10.88
C TYR A 325 12.69 9.74 11.55
N ASN A 326 11.46 9.27 11.45
CA ASN A 326 11.01 8.04 12.09
C ASN A 326 10.51 7.03 11.05
N ASN A 327 10.51 5.74 11.41
CA ASN A 327 10.00 4.66 10.56
C ASN A 327 10.68 4.59 9.18
N VAL A 328 12.01 4.81 9.14
CA VAL A 328 12.78 4.77 7.90
C VAL A 328 13.52 3.45 7.76
N ALA A 329 13.35 2.81 6.61
CA ALA A 329 14.14 1.66 6.19
C ALA A 329 14.69 1.89 4.77
N ILE A 330 15.97 1.55 4.59
CA ILE A 330 16.66 1.68 3.30
C ILE A 330 17.44 0.40 2.99
N TRP A 331 17.61 0.13 1.72
CA TRP A 331 18.40 -0.99 1.27
C TRP A 331 19.25 -0.66 0.04
N TYR A 332 20.32 -1.40 -0.13
CA TYR A 332 21.30 -1.22 -1.19
C TYR A 332 21.54 -2.55 -1.90
N ASP A 333 21.43 -2.56 -3.23
CA ASP A 333 21.72 -3.71 -4.08
C ASP A 333 23.21 -3.76 -4.41
N LYS A 334 23.94 -4.69 -3.81
CA LYS A 334 25.39 -4.82 -4.02
C LYS A 334 25.78 -5.35 -5.40
N GLN A 335 24.90 -6.01 -6.09
CA GLN A 335 25.19 -6.67 -7.37
C GLN A 335 24.60 -5.93 -8.58
N GLY A 336 23.44 -5.29 -8.44
CA GLY A 336 22.70 -4.67 -9.52
C GLY A 336 22.88 -3.15 -9.59
N SER A 337 21.89 -2.38 -9.12
CA SER A 337 21.85 -0.94 -9.28
C SER A 337 22.95 -0.18 -8.53
N LYS A 338 23.45 -0.75 -7.44
CA LYS A 338 24.41 -0.12 -6.51
C LYS A 338 23.95 1.24 -5.98
N LYS A 339 22.66 1.34 -5.72
CA LYS A 339 22.01 2.54 -5.21
C LYS A 339 21.15 2.24 -3.99
N TRP A 340 21.10 3.18 -3.07
CA TRP A 340 20.20 3.14 -1.94
C TRP A 340 18.77 3.44 -2.36
N ARG A 341 17.81 2.71 -1.77
CA ARG A 341 16.38 2.87 -2.01
C ARG A 341 15.64 2.90 -0.67
N TRP A 342 14.59 3.70 -0.58
CA TRP A 342 13.71 3.79 0.58
C TRP A 342 12.56 2.81 0.48
N ILE A 343 12.17 2.23 1.61
CA ILE A 343 10.97 1.42 1.75
C ILE A 343 9.92 2.23 2.50
N MET A 344 8.72 2.30 1.96
CA MET A 344 7.57 2.81 2.71
C MET A 344 7.19 1.81 3.78
N LYS A 345 7.17 2.24 5.03
CA LYS A 345 6.78 1.42 6.17
C LYS A 345 6.10 2.27 7.22
N ASP A 346 5.14 1.65 7.92
CA ASP A 346 4.50 2.23 9.11
C ASP A 346 3.94 3.64 8.87
N LEU A 347 3.05 3.75 7.86
CA LEU A 347 2.41 5.00 7.48
C LEU A 347 1.11 5.30 8.27
N ASP A 348 0.95 4.75 9.46
CA ASP A 348 -0.20 5.03 10.33
C ASP A 348 -0.17 6.46 10.92
N GLY A 349 1.00 7.12 10.91
CA GLY A 349 1.16 8.54 11.20
C GLY A 349 0.66 9.49 10.11
N THR A 350 0.05 8.98 9.02
CA THR A 350 -0.54 9.79 7.95
C THR A 350 -1.95 10.23 8.29
N MET A 351 -2.45 11.25 7.62
CA MET A 351 -3.84 11.72 7.75
C MET A 351 -4.28 11.86 9.22
N TYR A 352 -3.36 12.35 10.06
CA TYR A 352 -3.49 12.26 11.52
C TYR A 352 -4.67 13.08 12.08
N ASP A 353 -5.00 14.21 11.46
CA ASP A 353 -6.09 15.10 11.84
C ASP A 353 -6.64 15.77 10.58
N PRO A 354 -7.96 15.84 10.37
CA PRO A 354 -8.55 16.59 9.28
C PRO A 354 -8.17 18.08 9.30
N LEU A 355 -7.80 18.62 10.46
CA LEU A 355 -7.22 19.97 10.58
C LEU A 355 -5.77 20.08 10.09
N TYR A 356 -5.07 18.95 9.94
CA TYR A 356 -3.71 18.90 9.40
C TYR A 356 -3.58 18.95 7.86
N PRO A 357 -4.63 19.13 7.05
CA PRO A 357 -4.43 19.59 5.68
C PRO A 357 -3.56 20.84 5.60
N TYR A 358 -3.56 21.65 6.68
CA TYR A 358 -2.76 22.88 6.79
C TYR A 358 -1.26 22.64 6.95
N TYR A 359 -0.82 21.45 7.40
CA TYR A 359 0.58 21.24 7.74
C TYR A 359 1.45 21.12 6.50
N ASN A 360 2.38 22.03 6.33
CA ASN A 360 3.37 21.99 5.24
C ASN A 360 4.56 21.09 5.61
N PHE A 361 4.46 19.80 5.26
CA PHE A 361 5.51 18.83 5.53
C PHE A 361 6.78 19.04 4.71
N LEU A 362 6.72 19.82 3.62
CA LEU A 362 7.90 20.19 2.84
C LEU A 362 8.86 21.08 3.63
N LEU A 363 8.34 21.92 4.53
CA LEU A 363 9.15 22.78 5.39
C LEU A 363 10.04 22.03 6.40
N ARG A 364 9.87 20.71 6.53
CA ARG A 364 10.76 19.89 7.38
C ARG A 364 12.19 19.75 6.85
N VAL A 365 12.49 20.30 5.69
CA VAL A 365 13.87 20.52 5.21
C VAL A 365 14.58 21.64 5.97
N GLU A 366 13.83 22.58 6.58
CA GLU A 366 14.41 23.62 7.40
C GLU A 366 14.64 23.08 8.83
N PRO A 367 15.77 23.41 9.47
CA PRO A 367 16.00 23.03 10.85
C PRO A 367 14.87 23.58 11.73
N TYR A 368 14.01 22.70 12.20
CA TYR A 368 12.92 23.10 13.10
C TYR A 368 13.48 23.19 14.52
N GLU A 369 13.37 24.34 15.17
CA GLU A 369 13.90 24.56 16.53
C GLU A 369 13.35 23.52 17.53
N TYR A 370 12.14 23.02 17.31
CA TYR A 370 11.49 22.03 18.17
C TYR A 370 12.03 20.58 17.99
N PHE A 371 12.70 20.28 16.86
CA PHE A 371 13.25 18.97 16.53
C PHE A 371 14.75 19.02 16.23
N GLU A 372 15.48 19.82 16.98
CA GLU A 372 16.94 19.96 16.79
C GLU A 372 17.69 18.63 16.83
N TRP A 373 17.17 17.66 17.58
CA TRP A 373 17.68 16.30 17.64
C TRP A 373 17.42 15.51 16.35
N ALA A 374 16.24 15.67 15.71
CA ALA A 374 15.87 14.98 14.49
C ALA A 374 16.71 15.46 13.28
N ASN A 375 17.15 16.71 13.27
CA ASN A 375 18.02 17.24 12.20
C ASN A 375 19.41 16.59 12.16
N LYS A 376 19.80 15.87 13.20
CA LYS A 376 21.06 15.13 13.27
C LYS A 376 20.93 13.71 12.75
N GLU A 377 19.71 13.22 12.52
CA GLU A 377 19.47 11.88 11.99
C GLU A 377 19.82 11.81 10.51
N SER A 378 20.46 10.74 10.10
CA SER A 378 20.87 10.53 8.72
C SER A 378 19.73 10.63 7.70
N ALA A 379 18.52 10.20 8.07
CA ALA A 379 17.34 10.27 7.21
C ALA A 379 16.95 11.72 6.90
N CYS A 380 16.98 12.61 7.90
CA CYS A 380 16.74 14.04 7.70
C CYS A 380 17.83 14.69 6.88
N ALA A 381 19.09 14.33 7.13
CA ALA A 381 20.24 14.90 6.42
C ALA A 381 20.17 14.61 4.91
N VAL A 382 19.78 13.40 4.50
CA VAL A 382 19.56 13.08 3.08
C VAL A 382 18.45 13.95 2.48
N TYR A 383 17.32 14.08 3.19
CA TYR A 383 16.20 14.91 2.74
C TYR A 383 16.63 16.38 2.55
N ILE A 384 17.27 16.97 3.56
CA ILE A 384 17.79 18.35 3.53
C ILE A 384 18.80 18.50 2.38
N LYS A 385 19.74 17.54 2.22
CA LYS A 385 20.72 17.58 1.14
C LYS A 385 20.05 17.60 -0.23
N MET A 386 19.11 16.71 -0.49
CA MET A 386 18.45 16.65 -1.80
C MET A 386 17.71 17.95 -2.12
N PHE A 387 16.98 18.52 -1.16
CA PHE A 387 16.29 19.80 -1.36
C PHE A 387 17.22 21.03 -1.37
N SER A 388 18.48 20.89 -1.00
CA SER A 388 19.49 21.95 -1.22
C SER A 388 19.98 22.02 -2.67
N LEU A 389 19.73 20.98 -3.48
CA LEU A 389 20.21 20.86 -4.85
C LEU A 389 19.15 21.35 -5.86
N GLU A 390 19.42 22.44 -6.57
CA GLU A 390 18.46 23.02 -7.53
C GLU A 390 18.07 22.02 -8.64
N LYS A 391 19.00 21.18 -9.10
CA LYS A 391 18.74 20.13 -10.08
C LYS A 391 17.74 19.06 -9.59
N PHE A 392 17.54 18.89 -8.29
CA PHE A 392 16.54 17.99 -7.71
C PHE A 392 15.18 18.66 -7.62
N LYS A 393 15.11 19.93 -7.27
CA LYS A 393 13.86 20.62 -6.93
C LYS A 393 12.85 20.63 -8.07
N GLN A 394 13.30 20.93 -9.28
CA GLN A 394 12.37 21.05 -10.43
C GLN A 394 11.78 19.72 -10.85
N PRO A 395 12.55 18.63 -11.05
CA PRO A 395 11.99 17.30 -11.32
C PRO A 395 11.08 16.82 -10.20
N TYR A 396 11.44 17.08 -8.93
CA TYR A 396 10.62 16.72 -7.80
C TYR A 396 9.26 17.46 -7.82
N LEU A 397 9.27 18.77 -8.07
CA LEU A 397 8.05 19.56 -8.15
C LEU A 397 7.09 19.02 -9.20
N ASP A 398 7.59 18.73 -10.40
CA ASP A 398 6.77 18.19 -11.48
C ASP A 398 6.23 16.80 -11.14
N ARG A 399 7.08 15.94 -10.55
CA ARG A 399 6.68 14.61 -10.07
C ARG A 399 5.58 14.70 -9.01
N ALA A 400 5.76 15.55 -8.02
CA ALA A 400 4.82 15.74 -6.92
C ALA A 400 3.47 16.29 -7.41
N CYS A 401 3.46 17.24 -8.36
CA CYS A 401 2.25 17.74 -8.99
C CYS A 401 1.52 16.64 -9.77
N VAL A 402 2.25 15.87 -10.57
CA VAL A 402 1.63 14.79 -11.38
C VAL A 402 1.07 13.69 -10.48
N LEU A 403 1.79 13.28 -9.44
CA LEU A 403 1.26 12.31 -8.48
C LEU A 403 0.00 12.82 -7.78
N ALA A 404 -0.02 14.10 -7.36
CA ALA A 404 -1.19 14.72 -6.74
C ALA A 404 -2.42 14.73 -7.66
N GLY A 405 -2.24 14.91 -8.97
CA GLY A 405 -3.32 14.90 -9.95
C GLY A 405 -3.62 13.53 -10.60
N THR A 406 -2.91 12.47 -10.21
CA THR A 406 -3.10 11.10 -10.73
C THR A 406 -3.31 10.10 -9.58
N ALA A 407 -2.23 9.54 -9.07
CA ALA A 407 -2.27 8.51 -8.02
C ALA A 407 -2.94 9.01 -6.73
N PHE A 408 -2.76 10.27 -6.40
CA PHE A 408 -3.34 10.91 -5.22
C PHE A 408 -4.48 11.87 -5.56
N SER A 409 -5.01 11.81 -6.79
CA SER A 409 -6.13 12.68 -7.14
C SER A 409 -7.31 12.44 -6.19
N ARG A 410 -8.08 13.49 -5.92
CA ARG A 410 -9.24 13.43 -5.03
C ARG A 410 -10.16 12.24 -5.36
N ASN A 411 -10.45 12.03 -6.65
CA ASN A 411 -11.30 10.93 -7.08
C ASN A 411 -10.66 9.55 -6.86
N THR A 412 -9.35 9.42 -7.08
CA THR A 412 -8.63 8.17 -6.82
C THR A 412 -8.64 7.82 -5.34
N ILE A 413 -8.32 8.78 -4.47
CA ILE A 413 -8.33 8.56 -3.01
C ILE A 413 -9.74 8.28 -2.51
N HIS A 414 -10.75 9.00 -3.00
CA HIS A 414 -12.14 8.74 -2.63
C HIS A 414 -12.57 7.31 -2.98
N TYR A 415 -12.31 6.86 -4.21
CA TYR A 415 -12.57 5.49 -4.62
C TYR A 415 -11.86 4.44 -3.75
N MET A 416 -10.62 4.72 -3.36
CA MET A 416 -9.86 3.82 -2.48
C MET A 416 -10.43 3.78 -1.06
N LEU A 417 -10.83 4.93 -0.53
CA LEU A 417 -11.53 5.01 0.76
C LEU A 417 -12.80 4.17 0.75
N ASP A 418 -13.63 4.30 -0.29
CA ASP A 418 -14.86 3.51 -0.45
C ASP A 418 -14.58 2.01 -0.49
N SER A 419 -13.58 1.61 -1.28
CA SER A 419 -13.20 0.20 -1.43
C SER A 419 -12.73 -0.40 -0.11
N LEU A 420 -11.80 0.27 0.57
CA LEU A 420 -11.24 -0.22 1.84
C LEU A 420 -12.29 -0.21 2.95
N ALA A 421 -13.12 0.83 3.03
CA ALA A 421 -14.18 0.93 4.01
C ALA A 421 -15.23 -0.17 3.81
N SER A 422 -15.61 -0.45 2.56
CA SER A 422 -16.59 -1.49 2.25
C SER A 422 -16.13 -2.87 2.68
N ASP A 423 -14.86 -3.19 2.48
CA ASP A 423 -14.30 -4.47 2.90
C ASP A 423 -14.35 -4.65 4.42
N VAL A 424 -13.99 -3.59 5.17
CA VAL A 424 -13.96 -3.62 6.63
C VAL A 424 -15.36 -3.63 7.22
N ALA A 425 -16.27 -2.79 6.71
CA ALA A 425 -17.61 -2.61 7.24
C ALA A 425 -18.44 -3.90 7.29
N LEU A 426 -18.23 -4.81 6.35
CA LEU A 426 -18.98 -6.07 6.30
C LEU A 426 -18.60 -7.07 7.39
N ALA A 427 -17.42 -6.96 7.94
CA ALA A 427 -16.94 -7.85 9.00
C ALA A 427 -17.20 -7.28 10.41
N MET A 428 -17.67 -6.02 10.52
CA MET A 428 -17.93 -5.36 11.80
C MET A 428 -19.32 -5.69 12.37
N ASN A 429 -19.43 -5.67 13.69
CA ASN A 429 -20.72 -5.64 14.36
C ASN A 429 -21.33 -4.22 14.28
N LYS A 430 -22.60 -4.06 14.63
CA LYS A 430 -23.31 -2.78 14.48
C LYS A 430 -22.71 -1.62 15.29
N SER A 431 -22.15 -1.91 16.46
CA SER A 431 -21.56 -0.86 17.32
C SER A 431 -20.29 -0.34 16.70
N ASP A 432 -19.39 -1.26 16.36
CA ASP A 432 -18.09 -0.94 15.79
C ASP A 432 -18.23 -0.29 14.41
N LEU A 433 -19.21 -0.76 13.62
CA LEU A 433 -19.55 -0.15 12.33
C LEU A 433 -19.93 1.32 12.46
N LYS A 434 -20.72 1.69 13.48
CA LYS A 434 -21.10 3.09 13.70
C LYS A 434 -19.89 3.98 13.99
N GLU A 435 -19.00 3.53 14.86
CA GLU A 435 -17.79 4.29 15.20
C GLU A 435 -16.83 4.35 13.99
N PHE A 436 -16.71 3.25 13.25
CA PHE A 436 -15.92 3.19 12.03
C PHE A 436 -16.42 4.18 10.97
N LEU A 437 -17.73 4.21 10.69
CA LEU A 437 -18.31 5.13 9.70
C LEU A 437 -18.12 6.60 10.11
N LYS A 438 -18.23 6.91 11.40
CA LYS A 438 -17.95 8.25 11.91
C LYS A 438 -16.50 8.66 11.67
N GLY A 439 -15.55 7.76 11.91
CA GLY A 439 -14.15 8.04 11.63
C GLY A 439 -13.86 8.17 10.14
N MET A 440 -14.61 7.48 9.29
CA MET A 440 -14.48 7.62 7.83
C MET A 440 -14.84 9.02 7.32
N GLU A 441 -15.81 9.72 7.97
CA GLU A 441 -16.15 11.09 7.62
C GLU A 441 -14.94 12.01 7.66
N GLU A 442 -14.04 11.84 8.62
CA GLU A 442 -12.81 12.62 8.76
C GLU A 442 -11.85 12.42 7.59
N TYR A 443 -11.77 11.20 7.04
CA TYR A 443 -10.90 10.92 5.89
C TYR A 443 -11.47 11.46 4.58
N TYR A 444 -12.79 11.42 4.40
CA TYR A 444 -13.44 12.05 3.26
C TYR A 444 -13.25 13.57 3.32
N GLU A 445 -13.43 14.19 4.50
CA GLU A 445 -13.19 15.62 4.69
C GLU A 445 -11.71 15.97 4.45
N TRP A 446 -10.77 15.18 4.96
CA TRP A 446 -9.35 15.36 4.71
C TRP A 446 -9.04 15.32 3.19
N ASN A 447 -9.58 14.34 2.47
CA ASN A 447 -9.39 14.22 1.02
C ASN A 447 -10.00 15.40 0.25
N GLU A 448 -11.12 15.95 0.71
CA GLU A 448 -11.78 17.11 0.11
C GLU A 448 -10.84 18.32 0.08
N TYR A 449 -10.14 18.57 1.18
CA TYR A 449 -9.30 19.77 1.33
C TYR A 449 -7.82 19.52 1.00
N ARG A 450 -7.32 18.28 1.14
CA ARG A 450 -5.89 18.00 1.03
C ARG A 450 -5.27 18.48 -0.26
N HIS A 451 -5.94 18.28 -1.36
CA HIS A 451 -5.39 18.59 -2.68
C HIS A 451 -5.11 20.10 -2.85
N SER A 452 -6.03 20.95 -2.41
CA SER A 452 -5.83 22.42 -2.47
C SER A 452 -4.75 22.88 -1.51
N TYR A 453 -4.74 22.37 -0.27
CA TYR A 453 -3.68 22.71 0.69
C TYR A 453 -2.31 22.23 0.25
N TYR A 454 -2.21 21.03 -0.31
CA TYR A 454 -0.94 20.53 -0.82
C TYR A 454 -0.40 21.41 -1.95
N SER A 455 -1.26 21.83 -2.87
CA SER A 455 -0.88 22.76 -3.94
C SER A 455 -0.42 24.12 -3.40
N TYR A 456 -1.11 24.65 -2.39
CA TYR A 456 -0.68 25.85 -1.68
C TYR A 456 0.68 25.66 -0.99
N HIS A 457 0.91 24.54 -0.31
CA HIS A 457 2.19 24.22 0.32
C HIS A 457 3.34 24.13 -0.70
N MET A 458 3.06 23.54 -1.88
CA MET A 458 4.03 23.48 -2.97
C MET A 458 4.36 24.89 -3.49
N SER A 459 3.33 25.73 -3.72
CA SER A 459 3.52 27.12 -4.13
C SER A 459 4.35 27.90 -3.12
N ASP A 460 4.04 27.81 -1.84
CA ASP A 460 4.77 28.50 -0.78
C ASP A 460 6.22 28.02 -0.68
N PHE A 461 6.44 26.70 -0.66
CA PHE A 461 7.78 26.13 -0.53
C PHE A 461 8.70 26.46 -1.72
N PHE A 462 8.19 26.35 -2.94
CA PHE A 462 8.97 26.58 -4.16
C PHE A 462 8.92 28.05 -4.63
N LYS A 463 8.20 28.93 -3.91
CA LYS A 463 7.99 30.34 -4.27
C LYS A 463 7.44 30.51 -5.68
N LEU A 464 6.37 29.78 -5.97
CA LEU A 464 5.68 29.78 -7.26
C LEU A 464 4.53 30.80 -7.27
N GLY A 465 3.96 31.03 -8.45
CA GLY A 465 2.75 31.83 -8.64
C GLY A 465 1.48 31.12 -8.15
N ASP A 466 0.34 31.72 -8.46
CA ASP A 466 -0.96 31.16 -8.14
C ASP A 466 -1.18 29.81 -8.84
N THR A 467 -2.09 29.02 -8.28
CA THR A 467 -2.44 27.73 -8.85
C THR A 467 -3.72 27.81 -9.66
N THR A 468 -3.74 27.10 -10.77
CA THR A 468 -4.97 26.87 -11.55
C THR A 468 -5.32 25.40 -11.60
N GLN A 469 -6.61 25.10 -11.69
CA GLN A 469 -7.08 23.75 -11.90
C GLN A 469 -6.74 23.30 -13.32
N LEU A 470 -6.03 22.17 -13.43
CA LEU A 470 -5.65 21.55 -14.69
C LEU A 470 -6.29 20.18 -14.81
N THR A 471 -6.94 19.93 -15.96
CA THR A 471 -7.39 18.60 -16.35
C THR A 471 -6.74 18.23 -17.67
N VAL A 472 -6.09 17.07 -17.73
CA VAL A 472 -5.59 16.49 -18.97
C VAL A 472 -6.28 15.17 -19.20
N LYS A 473 -6.79 14.94 -20.42
CA LYS A 473 -7.47 13.71 -20.79
C LYS A 473 -7.03 13.23 -22.17
N GLY A 474 -6.38 12.07 -22.20
CA GLY A 474 -6.10 11.36 -23.44
C GLY A 474 -7.32 10.59 -23.93
N LEU A 475 -7.65 10.72 -25.19
CA LEU A 475 -8.75 9.99 -25.82
C LEU A 475 -8.34 8.59 -26.29
N TYR A 476 -7.04 8.32 -26.38
CA TYR A 476 -6.49 7.08 -26.89
C TYR A 476 -5.77 6.29 -25.81
N LYS A 477 -6.08 4.99 -25.73
CA LYS A 477 -5.52 4.08 -24.72
C LYS A 477 -4.16 3.47 -25.11
N ASP A 478 -3.79 3.59 -26.37
CA ASP A 478 -2.62 2.90 -26.93
C ASP A 478 -1.31 3.68 -26.74
N SER A 479 -1.37 4.88 -26.21
CA SER A 479 -0.21 5.70 -25.88
C SER A 479 -0.33 6.28 -24.48
N ILE A 480 0.79 6.40 -23.79
CA ILE A 480 0.86 7.03 -22.48
C ILE A 480 1.19 8.51 -22.68
N ILE A 481 0.41 9.39 -22.06
CA ILE A 481 0.72 10.83 -22.02
C ILE A 481 1.64 11.08 -20.85
N TYR A 482 2.64 11.93 -21.06
CA TYR A 482 3.56 12.41 -20.04
C TYR A 482 3.39 13.92 -19.84
N ILE A 483 3.35 14.37 -18.59
CA ILE A 483 3.53 15.78 -18.24
C ILE A 483 4.92 15.92 -17.61
N ASN A 484 5.78 16.76 -18.24
CA ASN A 484 7.13 17.02 -17.76
C ASN A 484 7.85 15.70 -17.39
N ASN A 485 7.88 14.73 -18.34
CA ASN A 485 8.44 13.39 -18.20
C ASN A 485 7.78 12.49 -17.13
N ASN A 486 6.64 12.87 -16.58
CA ASN A 486 5.92 12.06 -15.63
C ASN A 486 4.69 11.42 -16.30
N PRO A 487 4.57 10.08 -16.31
CA PRO A 487 3.49 9.40 -17.02
C PRO A 487 2.14 9.64 -16.34
N LEU A 488 1.11 9.87 -17.17
CA LEU A 488 -0.27 9.94 -16.71
C LEU A 488 -0.90 8.56 -16.71
N MET A 489 -1.38 8.18 -15.57
CA MET A 489 -2.11 6.94 -15.43
C MET A 489 -3.46 7.04 -16.07
N GLU A 490 -3.82 5.99 -16.83
CA GLU A 490 -5.06 5.98 -17.60
C GLU A 490 -5.20 7.21 -18.53
N ASN A 491 -4.08 7.88 -18.86
CA ASN A 491 -4.03 9.12 -19.63
C ASN A 491 -4.91 10.23 -19.06
N LYS A 492 -4.99 10.30 -17.72
CA LYS A 492 -5.82 11.28 -17.03
C LYS A 492 -5.02 11.97 -15.93
N PHE A 493 -5.17 13.29 -15.87
CA PHE A 493 -4.70 14.15 -14.80
C PHE A 493 -5.86 15.05 -14.34
N GLU A 494 -6.11 15.13 -13.05
CA GLU A 494 -7.07 16.08 -12.45
C GLU A 494 -6.43 16.66 -11.19
N GLY A 495 -5.93 17.88 -11.27
CA GLY A 495 -5.20 18.48 -10.17
C GLY A 495 -4.95 19.97 -10.35
N TYR A 496 -4.06 20.50 -9.54
CA TYR A 496 -3.61 21.87 -9.65
C TYR A 496 -2.23 21.93 -10.30
N PHE A 497 -2.01 22.98 -11.07
CA PHE A 497 -0.72 23.33 -11.62
C PHE A 497 -0.47 24.82 -11.46
N PHE A 498 0.76 25.30 -11.71
CA PHE A 498 1.15 26.67 -11.39
C PHE A 498 1.14 27.55 -12.64
N GLU A 499 0.60 28.76 -12.47
CA GLU A 499 0.59 29.78 -13.52
C GLU A 499 2.00 30.16 -13.97
N GLY A 500 2.16 30.41 -15.25
CA GLY A 500 3.42 30.78 -15.83
C GLY A 500 4.47 29.66 -15.88
N ARG A 501 4.14 28.46 -15.43
CA ARG A 501 5.02 27.30 -15.51
C ARG A 501 4.85 26.59 -16.86
N ASP A 502 5.96 26.07 -17.38
CA ASP A 502 5.94 25.33 -18.64
C ASP A 502 5.40 23.92 -18.43
N LEU A 503 4.51 23.51 -19.33
CA LEU A 503 3.97 22.16 -19.46
C LEU A 503 4.47 21.55 -20.77
N TYR A 504 5.18 20.44 -20.67
CA TYR A 504 5.57 19.62 -21.81
C TYR A 504 4.72 18.34 -21.81
N LEU A 505 3.74 18.28 -22.72
CA LEU A 505 2.92 17.08 -22.92
C LEU A 505 3.48 16.29 -24.08
N THR A 506 3.79 15.02 -23.84
CA THR A 506 4.41 14.15 -24.83
C THR A 506 3.83 12.73 -24.75
N HIS A 507 4.07 11.94 -25.80
CA HIS A 507 3.82 10.50 -25.79
C HIS A 507 5.10 9.67 -25.56
N HIS A 508 6.21 10.35 -25.26
CA HIS A 508 7.52 9.75 -25.00
C HIS A 508 8.13 10.35 -23.75
N ASN A 509 8.79 9.55 -22.93
CA ASN A 509 9.34 9.97 -21.65
C ASN A 509 10.81 10.45 -21.72
N GLN A 510 11.26 11.04 -22.83
CA GLN A 510 12.69 11.23 -23.12
C GLN A 510 13.06 12.65 -23.51
N LEU A 511 12.39 13.65 -22.94
CA LEU A 511 12.82 15.04 -23.09
C LEU A 511 13.79 15.40 -21.97
N ASP A 512 14.98 15.88 -22.32
CA ASP A 512 15.90 16.48 -21.33
C ASP A 512 15.47 17.91 -21.01
N ILE A 513 14.26 18.07 -20.46
CA ILE A 513 13.70 19.38 -20.10
C ILE A 513 14.43 20.07 -18.94
N TYR A 514 15.27 19.34 -18.22
CA TYR A 514 16.00 19.84 -17.06
C TYR A 514 17.51 20.00 -17.31
N GLY A 515 18.01 19.61 -18.48
CA GLY A 515 19.45 19.62 -18.78
C GLY A 515 20.26 18.62 -17.91
N LEU A 516 19.64 17.51 -17.52
CA LEU A 516 20.23 16.53 -16.59
C LEU A 516 20.90 15.35 -17.31
N GLY A 517 20.81 15.29 -18.63
CA GLY A 517 21.39 14.21 -19.44
C GLY A 517 20.71 12.84 -19.28
N PHE A 518 19.44 12.82 -18.86
CA PHE A 518 18.66 11.59 -18.77
C PHE A 518 18.24 11.08 -20.16
N THR A 519 19.19 10.65 -20.96
CA THR A 519 18.90 9.93 -22.19
C THR A 519 19.54 8.56 -22.07
N ASP A 520 18.75 7.54 -21.73
CA ASP A 520 19.14 6.14 -21.88
C ASP A 520 19.26 5.73 -23.38
N THR A 521 19.08 6.66 -24.31
CA THR A 521 19.27 6.42 -25.75
C THR A 521 20.16 7.48 -26.38
N PRO A 522 21.26 7.06 -27.03
CA PRO A 522 22.36 7.94 -27.46
C PRO A 522 22.06 8.86 -28.65
N ASN A 523 20.83 9.05 -29.11
CA ASN A 523 20.54 9.76 -30.37
C ASN A 523 19.26 10.58 -30.39
N MET A 524 18.77 11.12 -29.27
CA MET A 524 17.74 12.17 -29.35
C MET A 524 18.40 13.55 -29.23
N THR A 525 18.74 14.12 -30.39
CA THR A 525 18.86 15.56 -30.56
C THR A 525 17.61 16.24 -30.02
N TYR A 526 17.78 17.43 -29.37
CA TYR A 526 16.68 18.34 -29.10
C TYR A 526 15.69 18.31 -30.27
N LEU A 527 14.50 17.74 -30.06
CA LEU A 527 13.43 17.96 -30.98
C LEU A 527 13.19 19.47 -30.93
N ASP A 528 13.36 20.12 -32.08
CA ASP A 528 12.97 21.51 -32.23
C ASP A 528 11.51 21.60 -31.82
N LEU A 529 11.29 22.05 -30.57
CA LEU A 529 9.95 22.41 -30.10
C LEU A 529 9.62 23.69 -30.85
N GLU A 530 9.11 23.55 -32.09
CA GLU A 530 8.57 24.68 -32.81
C GLU A 530 7.49 25.33 -31.97
N GLU A 531 7.48 26.65 -31.88
CA GLU A 531 6.39 27.38 -31.26
C GLU A 531 5.07 26.91 -31.88
N PRO A 532 4.02 26.65 -31.09
CA PRO A 532 2.78 26.11 -31.58
C PRO A 532 2.16 27.04 -32.61
N LYS A 533 1.83 26.49 -33.76
CA LYS A 533 1.07 27.21 -34.80
C LYS A 533 -0.42 26.97 -34.57
N SER A 534 -1.11 28.01 -34.13
CA SER A 534 -2.58 28.00 -34.14
C SER A 534 -3.08 27.93 -35.58
N THR A 535 -3.87 26.92 -35.93
CA THR A 535 -4.52 26.83 -37.21
C THR A 535 -6.03 26.82 -37.05
N ASN A 536 -6.70 27.65 -37.83
CA ASN A 536 -8.19 27.70 -37.93
C ASN A 536 -8.77 26.63 -38.87
N ASP A 537 -7.95 25.76 -39.44
CA ASP A 537 -8.37 24.82 -40.45
C ASP A 537 -8.41 23.38 -39.94
N SER A 538 -9.34 22.62 -40.50
CA SER A 538 -9.73 21.24 -40.23
C SER A 538 -8.66 20.15 -40.43
N ILE A 539 -7.40 20.46 -40.35
CA ILE A 539 -6.25 19.55 -40.35
C ILE A 539 -6.10 18.98 -38.94
N ALA A 540 -5.96 17.69 -38.85
CA ALA A 540 -5.92 16.86 -37.64
C ALA A 540 -5.36 17.56 -36.38
N THR A 541 -6.24 18.17 -35.59
CA THR A 541 -5.90 18.75 -34.30
C THR A 541 -5.42 17.65 -33.39
N ARG A 542 -4.21 17.77 -32.86
CA ARG A 542 -3.67 16.80 -31.87
C ARG A 542 -4.01 17.19 -30.46
N TRP A 543 -3.83 18.45 -30.10
CA TRP A 543 -4.16 18.94 -28.78
C TRP A 543 -5.19 20.05 -28.83
N THR A 544 -6.17 19.96 -27.95
CA THR A 544 -7.15 21.02 -27.74
C THR A 544 -7.03 21.51 -26.30
N ILE A 545 -6.87 22.82 -26.14
CA ILE A 545 -6.81 23.47 -24.84
C ILE A 545 -7.99 24.41 -24.70
N THR A 546 -8.75 24.25 -23.62
CA THR A 546 -9.88 25.12 -23.27
C THR A 546 -9.68 25.66 -21.88
N TYR A 547 -9.85 26.95 -21.68
CA TYR A 547 -9.78 27.59 -20.37
C TYR A 547 -10.64 28.86 -20.32
N ARG A 548 -10.81 29.43 -19.14
CA ARG A 548 -11.43 30.74 -18.95
C ARG A 548 -10.36 31.77 -18.61
N LEU A 549 -10.44 32.95 -19.22
CA LEU A 549 -9.60 34.09 -18.93
C LEU A 549 -10.47 35.34 -18.97
N ASP A 550 -10.45 36.16 -17.93
CA ASP A 550 -11.30 37.37 -17.80
C ASP A 550 -12.78 37.12 -18.07
N GLY A 551 -13.28 35.94 -17.63
CA GLY A 551 -14.68 35.52 -17.83
C GLY A 551 -15.02 35.02 -19.24
N GLN A 552 -14.08 35.04 -20.19
CA GLN A 552 -14.24 34.53 -21.54
C GLN A 552 -13.71 33.10 -21.67
N SER A 553 -14.41 32.25 -22.47
CA SER A 553 -13.95 30.91 -22.80
C SER A 553 -13.01 31.00 -23.99
N ILE A 554 -11.81 30.45 -23.88
CA ILE A 554 -10.79 30.41 -24.92
C ILE A 554 -10.57 28.97 -25.32
N ASN A 555 -10.49 28.73 -26.65
CA ASN A 555 -10.16 27.45 -27.27
C ASN A 555 -8.95 27.60 -28.15
N GLU A 556 -7.94 26.77 -27.94
CA GLU A 556 -6.72 26.70 -28.72
C GLU A 556 -6.53 25.30 -29.31
N HIS A 557 -6.00 25.20 -30.52
CA HIS A 557 -5.80 23.95 -31.21
C HIS A 557 -4.37 23.84 -31.72
N TYR A 558 -3.75 22.71 -31.48
CA TYR A 558 -2.36 22.44 -31.82
C TYR A 558 -2.25 21.15 -32.63
N THR A 559 -1.38 21.13 -33.64
CA THR A 559 -1.16 19.99 -34.53
C THR A 559 0.11 19.23 -34.24
N ASN A 560 0.99 19.77 -33.40
CA ASN A 560 2.29 19.18 -33.09
C ASN A 560 2.13 17.88 -32.27
N GLU A 561 3.03 16.93 -32.44
CA GLU A 561 3.05 15.69 -31.70
C GLU A 561 3.30 15.93 -30.20
N ASN A 562 4.22 16.79 -29.88
CA ASN A 562 4.52 17.25 -28.53
C ASN A 562 3.98 18.66 -28.33
N LEU A 563 3.39 18.92 -27.18
CA LEU A 563 2.88 20.22 -26.81
C LEU A 563 3.79 20.85 -25.76
N HIS A 564 4.34 22.02 -26.08
CA HIS A 564 4.89 22.93 -25.10
C HIS A 564 3.86 24.02 -24.85
N TYR A 565 3.40 24.15 -23.62
CA TYR A 565 2.35 25.10 -23.26
C TYR A 565 2.69 25.79 -21.95
N LYS A 566 2.47 27.08 -21.89
CA LYS A 566 2.62 27.86 -20.68
C LYS A 566 1.24 28.31 -20.21
N ILE A 567 0.85 27.90 -19.01
CA ILE A 567 -0.45 28.27 -18.46
C ILE A 567 -0.51 29.80 -18.31
N PRO A 568 -1.50 30.47 -18.95
CA PRO A 568 -1.63 31.92 -18.84
C PRO A 568 -1.95 32.36 -17.41
N THR A 569 -1.39 33.46 -16.99
CA THR A 569 -1.72 34.07 -15.69
C THR A 569 -3.20 34.47 -15.64
N GLY A 570 -3.89 34.08 -14.59
CA GLY A 570 -5.33 34.29 -14.42
C GLY A 570 -6.21 33.28 -15.19
N ALA A 571 -5.62 32.27 -15.83
CA ALA A 571 -6.41 31.22 -16.48
C ALA A 571 -7.11 30.34 -15.43
N GLU A 572 -8.41 30.17 -15.62
CA GLU A 572 -9.24 29.31 -14.77
C GLU A 572 -9.62 28.02 -15.50
N ASN A 573 -9.58 26.89 -14.80
CA ASN A 573 -10.07 25.59 -15.28
C ASN A 573 -9.49 25.20 -16.65
N VAL A 574 -8.17 25.03 -16.72
CA VAL A 574 -7.47 24.63 -17.93
C VAL A 574 -7.77 23.16 -18.22
N TYR A 575 -8.33 22.89 -19.40
CA TYR A 575 -8.66 21.56 -19.87
C TYR A 575 -7.91 21.25 -21.15
N ILE A 576 -7.11 20.18 -21.15
CA ILE A 576 -6.29 19.76 -22.30
C ILE A 576 -6.75 18.36 -22.73
N THR A 577 -7.06 18.21 -24.01
CA THR A 577 -7.37 16.91 -24.59
C THR A 577 -6.41 16.57 -25.73
N ASP A 578 -5.97 15.32 -25.78
CA ASP A 578 -5.34 14.72 -26.92
C ASP A 578 -6.43 14.17 -27.85
N GLY A 579 -6.63 14.82 -29.00
CA GLY A 579 -7.72 14.56 -29.91
C GLY A 579 -7.32 13.91 -31.23
N TYR A 580 -6.08 13.42 -31.39
CA TYR A 580 -5.61 12.85 -32.65
C TYR A 580 -6.34 11.56 -33.03
N LYS A 581 -7.12 11.63 -34.14
CA LYS A 581 -7.54 10.47 -34.93
C LYS A 581 -6.45 10.20 -35.97
N GLY A 582 -5.55 9.29 -35.69
CA GLY A 582 -4.63 8.78 -36.71
C GLY A 582 -5.41 8.21 -37.89
N GLU A 583 -5.01 8.54 -39.11
CA GLU A 583 -5.52 7.88 -40.32
C GLU A 583 -5.22 6.37 -40.23
N GLY A 584 -6.28 5.57 -40.15
CA GLY A 584 -6.39 4.21 -40.64
C GLY A 584 -5.22 3.26 -40.45
N GLY A 585 -4.82 3.04 -39.22
CA GLY A 585 -4.05 1.85 -38.87
C GLY A 585 -4.97 0.81 -38.25
N THR A 586 -5.41 -0.18 -39.03
CA THR A 586 -6.04 -1.38 -38.48
C THR A 586 -4.98 -2.18 -37.70
N SER A 587 -4.75 -1.88 -36.43
CA SER A 587 -4.03 -2.80 -35.57
C SER A 587 -5.03 -3.79 -34.99
N SER A 588 -4.95 -5.01 -35.45
CA SER A 588 -5.68 -6.15 -34.93
C SER A 588 -5.02 -6.68 -33.65
N LEU A 589 -4.97 -5.88 -32.58
CA LEU A 589 -4.79 -6.38 -31.24
C LEU A 589 -6.18 -6.58 -30.62
N PRO A 590 -6.41 -7.67 -29.87
CA PRO A 590 -7.69 -7.85 -29.23
C PRO A 590 -7.91 -6.72 -28.23
N VAL A 591 -8.74 -5.78 -28.62
CA VAL A 591 -9.30 -4.76 -27.75
C VAL A 591 -10.02 -5.52 -26.63
N ILE A 592 -9.45 -5.56 -25.44
CA ILE A 592 -10.27 -5.71 -24.25
C ILE A 592 -11.07 -4.40 -24.23
N ALA A 593 -12.23 -4.46 -24.83
CA ALA A 593 -13.14 -3.33 -24.94
C ALA A 593 -13.45 -2.84 -23.53
N SER A 594 -12.75 -1.79 -23.07
CA SER A 594 -13.31 -0.96 -22.02
C SER A 594 -14.54 -0.32 -22.65
N ARG A 595 -15.68 -0.89 -22.34
CA ARG A 595 -16.97 -0.38 -22.80
C ARG A 595 -17.13 1.06 -22.34
N ALA A 596 -17.68 1.89 -23.19
CA ALA A 596 -18.02 3.25 -22.80
C ALA A 596 -18.91 3.23 -21.55
N PRO A 597 -18.75 4.17 -20.64
CA PRO A 597 -19.56 4.22 -19.41
C PRO A 597 -21.07 4.17 -19.69
N GLU A 598 -21.52 4.61 -20.82
CA GLU A 598 -22.93 4.63 -21.23
C GLU A 598 -23.54 3.22 -21.42
N ASP A 599 -22.70 2.20 -21.63
CA ASP A 599 -23.14 0.81 -21.81
C ASP A 599 -23.28 0.04 -20.49
N LEU A 600 -23.02 0.71 -19.37
CA LEU A 600 -23.11 0.09 -18.06
C LEU A 600 -24.42 0.40 -17.36
N THR A 601 -24.95 -0.59 -16.66
CA THR A 601 -26.13 -0.46 -15.81
C THR A 601 -25.77 -0.78 -14.38
N TYR A 602 -26.24 0.04 -13.46
CA TYR A 602 -26.06 -0.13 -12.01
C TYR A 602 -27.33 -0.74 -11.42
N LEU A 603 -27.21 -1.93 -10.85
CA LEU A 603 -28.26 -2.59 -10.08
C LEU A 603 -27.94 -2.41 -8.60
N VAL A 604 -28.78 -1.65 -7.90
CA VAL A 604 -28.56 -1.31 -6.49
C VAL A 604 -29.39 -2.23 -5.61
N TYR A 605 -28.75 -2.80 -4.62
CA TYR A 605 -29.36 -3.67 -3.61
C TYR A 605 -29.04 -3.12 -2.22
N SER A 606 -29.96 -3.27 -1.30
CA SER A 606 -29.68 -3.06 0.14
C SER A 606 -28.68 -4.12 0.63
N VAL A 607 -28.08 -3.88 1.78
CA VAL A 607 -27.20 -4.86 2.45
C VAL A 607 -27.89 -6.21 2.73
N ASN A 608 -29.23 -6.20 2.83
CA ASN A 608 -30.04 -7.41 3.01
C ASN A 608 -30.43 -8.10 1.69
N GLY A 609 -29.89 -7.65 0.57
CA GLY A 609 -30.14 -8.23 -0.77
C GLY A 609 -31.46 -7.78 -1.42
N LEU A 610 -32.20 -6.82 -0.85
CA LEU A 610 -33.39 -6.27 -1.48
C LEU A 610 -33.00 -5.35 -2.64
N PHE A 611 -33.62 -5.57 -3.81
CA PHE A 611 -33.41 -4.72 -4.98
C PHE A 611 -33.98 -3.31 -4.73
N VAL A 612 -33.11 -2.30 -4.83
CA VAL A 612 -33.46 -0.88 -4.58
C VAL A 612 -33.76 -0.17 -5.88
N GLY A 613 -33.01 -0.41 -6.94
CA GLY A 613 -33.21 0.25 -8.21
C GLY A 613 -32.23 -0.15 -9.30
N LYS A 614 -32.50 0.34 -10.52
CA LYS A 614 -31.67 0.18 -11.69
C LYS A 614 -31.40 1.54 -12.30
N PHE A 615 -30.13 1.85 -12.55
CA PHE A 615 -29.67 3.16 -13.04
C PHE A 615 -28.71 2.96 -14.21
N ASN A 616 -28.85 3.77 -15.26
CA ASN A 616 -27.85 3.82 -16.32
C ASN A 616 -26.74 4.78 -15.92
N TYR A 617 -25.51 4.47 -16.29
CA TYR A 617 -24.37 5.35 -16.04
C TYR A 617 -24.49 6.63 -16.88
N ASN A 618 -24.66 7.75 -16.21
CA ASN A 618 -24.69 9.09 -16.80
C ASN A 618 -23.70 10.07 -16.12
N GLY A 619 -22.64 9.51 -15.52
CA GLY A 619 -21.60 10.28 -14.82
C GLY A 619 -21.81 10.38 -13.31
N PHE A 620 -23.06 10.36 -12.83
CA PHE A 620 -23.39 10.39 -11.41
C PHE A 620 -24.61 9.50 -11.14
N CYS A 621 -24.49 8.57 -10.23
CA CYS A 621 -25.61 7.80 -9.71
C CYS A 621 -26.24 8.58 -8.52
N HIS A 622 -27.27 9.36 -8.78
CA HIS A 622 -28.10 9.88 -7.70
C HIS A 622 -29.25 8.92 -7.42
N PHE A 623 -29.23 8.25 -6.30
CA PHE A 623 -30.38 7.53 -5.78
C PHE A 623 -30.54 7.86 -4.29
N GLU A 624 -31.80 7.89 -3.83
CA GLU A 624 -32.09 8.15 -2.44
C GLU A 624 -31.64 6.94 -1.60
N GLN A 625 -30.54 7.09 -0.91
CA GLN A 625 -29.94 6.04 -0.10
C GLN A 625 -30.75 5.87 1.19
N LYS A 626 -31.43 4.74 1.32
CA LYS A 626 -32.26 4.40 2.49
C LYS A 626 -31.49 3.67 3.57
N ASP A 627 -30.47 2.92 3.17
CA ASP A 627 -29.64 2.12 4.06
C ASP A 627 -28.23 2.72 4.16
N ASP A 628 -27.52 2.44 5.24
CA ASP A 628 -26.16 2.93 5.48
C ASP A 628 -25.14 2.30 4.51
N ILE A 629 -25.46 1.14 3.96
CA ILE A 629 -24.66 0.44 2.96
C ILE A 629 -25.57 -0.05 1.83
N ASN A 630 -25.17 0.16 0.59
CA ASN A 630 -25.80 -0.46 -0.58
C ASN A 630 -24.78 -1.24 -1.40
N ILE A 631 -25.24 -2.35 -1.98
CA ILE A 631 -24.45 -3.15 -2.91
C ILE A 631 -24.85 -2.74 -4.32
N VAL A 632 -23.92 -2.24 -5.10
CA VAL A 632 -24.12 -1.87 -6.50
C VAL A 632 -23.47 -2.92 -7.39
N VAL A 633 -24.27 -3.67 -8.10
CA VAL A 633 -23.80 -4.62 -9.11
C VAL A 633 -23.79 -3.92 -10.46
N VAL A 634 -22.63 -3.78 -11.05
CA VAL A 634 -22.48 -3.17 -12.38
C VAL A 634 -22.55 -4.28 -13.42
N VAL A 635 -23.50 -4.13 -14.34
CA VAL A 635 -23.70 -5.06 -15.45
C VAL A 635 -23.51 -4.38 -16.80
N ASP A 636 -23.06 -5.13 -17.78
CA ASP A 636 -22.94 -4.65 -19.15
C ASP A 636 -24.29 -4.69 -19.90
N ALA A 637 -24.31 -4.20 -21.13
CA ALA A 637 -25.50 -4.17 -21.98
C ALA A 637 -26.14 -5.55 -22.20
N THR A 638 -25.40 -6.66 -21.98
CA THR A 638 -25.91 -8.02 -22.05
C THR A 638 -26.48 -8.53 -20.72
N GLY A 639 -26.40 -7.72 -19.65
CA GLY A 639 -26.78 -8.08 -18.29
C GLY A 639 -25.73 -8.91 -17.56
N LYS A 640 -24.52 -9.10 -18.12
CA LYS A 640 -23.44 -9.83 -17.46
C LYS A 640 -22.78 -8.92 -16.42
N LYS A 641 -22.59 -9.44 -15.22
CA LYS A 641 -21.87 -8.75 -14.13
C LYS A 641 -20.44 -8.39 -14.57
N VAL A 642 -20.09 -7.11 -14.44
CA VAL A 642 -18.75 -6.59 -14.68
C VAL A 642 -17.97 -6.51 -13.37
N TYR A 643 -18.54 -5.84 -12.36
CA TYR A 643 -18.00 -5.76 -11.00
C TYR A 643 -19.10 -5.46 -9.98
N THR A 644 -18.76 -5.49 -8.72
CA THR A 644 -19.67 -5.09 -7.63
C THR A 644 -19.00 -3.99 -6.83
N ILE A 645 -19.76 -2.92 -6.56
CA ILE A 645 -19.35 -1.82 -5.69
C ILE A 645 -20.22 -1.88 -4.43
N LYS A 646 -19.63 -1.65 -3.28
CA LYS A 646 -20.35 -1.43 -2.02
C LYS A 646 -20.28 0.06 -1.74
N MET A 647 -21.43 0.72 -1.66
CA MET A 647 -21.52 2.17 -1.42
C MET A 647 -21.99 2.43 -0.01
N LEU A 648 -21.30 3.31 0.68
CA LEU A 648 -21.68 3.83 1.98
C LEU A 648 -22.56 5.07 1.81
N LYS A 649 -23.46 5.35 2.76
CA LYS A 649 -24.42 6.47 2.71
C LYS A 649 -23.77 7.84 2.51
N TYR A 650 -22.53 7.98 2.94
CA TYR A 650 -21.78 9.24 2.90
C TYR A 650 -20.82 9.35 1.70
N ALA A 651 -20.88 8.42 0.76
CA ALA A 651 -20.04 8.40 -0.45
C ALA A 651 -20.67 9.18 -1.63
N LEU A 652 -21.59 10.10 -1.36
CA LEU A 652 -22.26 10.94 -2.38
C LEU A 652 -21.88 12.42 -2.23
#